data_434c91bc1f13f2df795e3f69288a5131
#
_entry.id   434c91bc1f13f2df795e3f69288a5131
#
_cell.length_a   1.000
_cell.length_b   1.000
_cell.length_c   1.000
_cell.angle_alpha   90.00
_cell.angle_beta   90.00
_cell.angle_gamma   90.00
#
_symmetry.space_group_name_H-M   'P 1'
#
loop_
_entity.id
_entity.type
_entity.pdbx_description
1 polymer ?
#
loop_
_entity_poly.entity_id
_entity_poly.type
_entity_poly.pdbx_seq_one_letter_code
_entity_poly.pdbx_strand_id
1 'polypeptide(L)'
;MDRSILDKYIIGRVEPQIYAFTTGTVPNYLKVGDTYRPIDQRLNEWRRYFPDLEKAYSAISKVDQDVYYRDFAIHYYLEHDKRLHRLLPSDMEQLPYYSREFFEHASDKDVMEAIEDIKRDFAENKGKYQFYTFAERPTAQTFIYKRGDTPFDLRPNQEETVSNFTKAVKKGRTNLLMYAVMRFGKTFTALSCVLSNKRYRAILVVSGKVDVKNEWKKTVESVKNFEGFDFIDADSLKRNPDAVSDTLRNQHRAVVFLTLQDLSGNTIKSQHANIFSRQWDMLIVDETHYGARAEEYGKVLRGSKAEFKSETKYADTSDDYDDNEELKRLCSKVRLHLSGTPYRILMGSEFQKDDVIAFYQFSDIVKDKEQWDNKHINADNINEWDNPYYGFPQMIRFAFNLNESALRKMEELKKEHLEYALNELLRPKSILKRNDGSHKKFVHEKEVLDLLMAIDGSKEDNNILGFLNDDRIKNGKLCRHIVFVLPYRASCDAVESLITEHKNDFECLGQYELLNIAGVENEGLFRTVRDVKDKIEQLESHGVKTITLTVNRMLTGTTVEQWDTMVYLKDTVSPQEYDQAIFRLQNQYVREYRDEEGHVIKYNMKPQTLLVDFEPARMFRMQESKAQIYNVNTDKKGNGKLSERIAEELRISPIIVINKDKMRQVEPNDILEAVDAYSANKSILDEATDIPVDASLLTNEDVLGALKTLYPIGSKKGIKMPAYKEGGDDIDTGDATNGKDDEGGTTPKNENGNSKDEQDELLKKLSTFYSLILFFAFLTDSKVASLDDILKTIGSNEANRRIARNVGIGKEVLLAIRSIINPFVLSDLDYKISHMNQLSHDKSVPANERVERAMKKFGRLSTSEVVTPTWVADKMVAYLPANRIKKGTRILDIASKQGEFANALFKAFGNKIKNTIYSLPTSPLTYEFTRKVYELLGLPVKNVIEDYNSYLLAELI
;
A
#
# COMPACT_ATOMS: atom_id res chain seq x y z
N MET A 1 29.45 -10.00 3.61
CA MET A 1 28.40 -8.96 3.47
C MET A 1 28.60 -7.91 4.56
N ASP A 2 28.64 -6.63 4.20
CA ASP A 2 28.69 -5.55 5.20
C ASP A 2 27.31 -5.43 5.88
N ARG A 3 27.24 -5.80 7.15
CA ARG A 3 26.01 -5.78 7.97
C ARG A 3 25.81 -4.47 8.74
N SER A 4 26.65 -3.49 8.55
CA SER A 4 26.57 -2.19 9.27
C SER A 4 25.20 -1.50 9.08
N ILE A 5 24.57 -1.68 7.94
CA ILE A 5 23.23 -1.17 7.66
C ILE A 5 22.19 -1.88 8.53
N LEU A 6 22.26 -3.21 8.67
CA LEU A 6 21.36 -3.96 9.56
C LEU A 6 21.52 -3.49 11.01
N ASP A 7 22.77 -3.29 11.45
CA ASP A 7 23.07 -2.80 12.79
C ASP A 7 22.46 -1.43 13.06
N LYS A 8 22.40 -0.59 12.05
CA LYS A 8 21.81 0.74 12.14
C LYS A 8 20.27 0.70 12.28
N TYR A 9 19.59 -0.20 11.57
CA TYR A 9 18.13 -0.17 11.44
C TYR A 9 17.40 -1.24 12.23
N ILE A 10 18.00 -2.43 12.45
CA ILE A 10 17.35 -3.52 13.14
C ILE A 10 17.66 -3.43 14.64
N ILE A 11 16.64 -3.10 15.41
CA ILE A 11 16.70 -3.04 16.87
C ILE A 11 16.17 -4.33 17.47
N GLY A 12 15.12 -4.90 16.90
CA GLY A 12 14.43 -6.07 17.41
C GLY A 12 13.64 -5.79 18.68
N ARG A 13 13.24 -6.87 19.38
CA ARG A 13 12.56 -6.78 20.65
C ARG A 13 13.54 -6.27 21.72
N VAL A 14 13.15 -5.23 22.46
CA VAL A 14 13.96 -4.62 23.51
C VAL A 14 13.43 -5.07 24.87
N GLU A 15 14.26 -5.76 25.64
CA GLU A 15 13.94 -6.05 27.05
C GLU A 15 13.97 -4.76 27.88
N PRO A 16 13.09 -4.62 28.90
CA PRO A 16 13.18 -3.52 29.87
C PRO A 16 14.54 -3.46 30.52
N GLN A 17 15.10 -2.25 30.64
CA GLN A 17 16.47 -2.08 31.15
C GLN A 17 16.54 -0.97 32.18
N ILE A 18 17.42 -1.18 33.20
CA ILE A 18 17.96 -0.11 34.05
C ILE A 18 19.14 0.51 33.33
N TYR A 19 19.28 1.83 33.42
CA TYR A 19 20.46 2.55 32.95
C TYR A 19 20.91 3.57 34.01
N ALA A 20 22.19 3.82 34.01
CA ALA A 20 22.78 4.89 34.85
C ALA A 20 23.78 5.68 34.03
N PHE A 21 23.85 7.02 34.29
CA PHE A 21 24.80 7.89 33.67
C PHE A 21 25.25 9.01 34.61
N THR A 22 26.43 9.54 34.36
CA THR A 22 27.00 10.73 34.96
C THR A 22 27.01 11.89 33.97
N THR A 23 27.07 13.13 34.49
CA THR A 23 27.18 14.34 33.65
C THR A 23 27.90 15.45 34.43
N GLY A 24 28.70 16.23 33.76
CA GLY A 24 29.34 17.41 34.37
C GLY A 24 28.35 18.55 34.72
N THR A 25 27.15 18.51 34.15
CA THR A 25 26.06 19.44 34.49
C THR A 25 25.57 19.24 35.95
N VAL A 26 25.61 17.97 36.43
CA VAL A 26 25.25 17.60 37.82
C VAL A 26 26.42 16.79 38.38
N PRO A 27 27.51 17.47 38.76
CA PRO A 27 28.73 16.78 39.20
C PRO A 27 28.51 16.04 40.52
N ASN A 28 29.17 14.90 40.69
CA ASN A 28 29.09 14.01 41.85
C ASN A 28 27.75 13.28 42.03
N TYR A 29 26.86 13.34 41.06
CA TYR A 29 25.60 12.58 41.05
C TYR A 29 25.58 11.54 39.95
N LEU A 30 24.93 10.40 40.23
CA LEU A 30 24.60 9.36 39.27
C LEU A 30 23.10 9.38 39.03
N LYS A 31 22.68 9.52 37.80
CA LYS A 31 21.28 9.31 37.43
C LYS A 31 21.03 7.84 37.20
N VAL A 32 19.94 7.30 37.78
CA VAL A 32 19.48 5.93 37.58
C VAL A 32 18.02 5.95 37.15
N GLY A 33 17.72 5.33 36.03
CA GLY A 33 16.34 5.23 35.49
C GLY A 33 16.09 3.92 34.79
N ASP A 34 14.83 3.67 34.39
CA ASP A 34 14.48 2.56 33.58
C ASP A 34 14.09 2.99 32.14
N THR A 35 14.11 2.06 31.21
CA THR A 35 13.65 2.31 29.83
C THR A 35 13.17 1.03 29.18
N TYR A 36 12.17 1.18 28.28
CA TYR A 36 11.58 0.13 27.45
C TYR A 36 11.94 0.33 25.96
N ARG A 37 12.92 1.21 25.72
CA ARG A 37 13.52 1.54 24.41
C ARG A 37 14.99 1.11 24.40
N PRO A 38 15.63 1.08 23.22
CA PRO A 38 17.07 0.92 23.13
C PRO A 38 17.80 1.96 23.99
N ILE A 39 18.79 1.50 24.77
CA ILE A 39 19.54 2.38 25.71
C ILE A 39 20.15 3.57 24.96
N ASP A 40 20.79 3.34 23.83
CA ASP A 40 21.44 4.41 23.06
C ASP A 40 20.42 5.47 22.61
N GLN A 41 19.21 5.06 22.24
CA GLN A 41 18.13 5.99 21.92
C GLN A 41 17.77 6.82 23.17
N ARG A 42 17.59 6.17 24.32
CA ARG A 42 17.22 6.84 25.57
C ARG A 42 18.31 7.81 26.02
N LEU A 43 19.58 7.41 25.97
CA LEU A 43 20.69 8.30 26.30
C LEU A 43 20.82 9.48 25.34
N ASN A 44 20.55 9.27 24.02
CA ASN A 44 20.53 10.36 23.04
C ASN A 44 19.41 11.37 23.31
N GLU A 45 18.26 10.91 23.82
CA GLU A 45 17.18 11.80 24.27
C GLU A 45 17.64 12.67 25.47
N TRP A 46 18.34 12.07 26.42
CA TRP A 46 18.90 12.79 27.57
C TRP A 46 20.03 13.76 27.19
N ARG A 47 20.82 13.50 26.17
CA ARG A 47 21.89 14.40 25.68
C ARG A 47 21.37 15.77 25.27
N ARG A 48 20.08 15.93 25.05
CA ARG A 48 19.46 17.25 24.80
C ARG A 48 19.52 18.16 26.03
N TYR A 49 19.51 17.57 27.22
CA TYR A 49 19.59 18.28 28.53
C TYR A 49 20.97 18.20 29.15
N PHE A 50 21.64 17.09 28.93
CA PHE A 50 22.96 16.78 29.43
C PHE A 50 23.88 16.36 28.28
N PRO A 51 24.40 17.35 27.51
CA PRO A 51 25.16 17.03 26.29
C PRO A 51 26.42 16.19 26.51
N ASP A 52 27.00 16.31 27.72
CA ASP A 52 28.23 15.67 28.17
C ASP A 52 28.00 14.37 28.93
N LEU A 53 26.77 13.82 28.92
CA LEU A 53 26.47 12.60 29.68
C LEU A 53 27.34 11.41 29.21
N GLU A 54 27.85 10.67 30.20
CA GLU A 54 28.57 9.40 30.02
C GLU A 54 27.80 8.26 30.68
N LYS A 55 27.58 7.18 29.89
CA LYS A 55 26.90 5.97 30.40
C LYS A 55 27.80 5.29 31.42
N ALA A 56 27.32 5.17 32.68
CA ALA A 56 28.01 4.49 33.73
C ALA A 56 27.66 2.99 33.80
N TYR A 57 26.37 2.64 33.63
CA TYR A 57 25.90 1.26 33.77
C TYR A 57 24.63 1.00 32.94
N SER A 58 24.39 -0.27 32.60
CA SER A 58 23.10 -0.74 32.11
C SER A 58 22.93 -2.23 32.32
N ALA A 59 21.70 -2.67 32.66
CA ALA A 59 21.34 -4.06 32.84
C ALA A 59 19.85 -4.31 32.52
N ILE A 60 19.49 -5.54 32.17
CA ILE A 60 18.08 -5.92 31.99
C ILE A 60 17.40 -5.94 33.38
N SER A 61 16.22 -5.32 33.49
CA SER A 61 15.44 -5.23 34.73
C SER A 61 14.53 -6.46 34.91
N LYS A 62 15.13 -7.64 34.94
CA LYS A 62 14.46 -8.94 34.99
C LYS A 62 15.06 -9.81 36.07
N VAL A 63 14.23 -10.46 36.87
CA VAL A 63 14.66 -11.39 37.95
C VAL A 63 14.39 -12.84 37.60
N ASP A 64 13.32 -13.14 36.82
CA ASP A 64 12.96 -14.48 36.37
C ASP A 64 12.22 -14.39 35.01
N GLN A 65 11.86 -15.53 34.41
CA GLN A 65 11.07 -15.54 33.19
C GLN A 65 9.75 -14.80 33.43
N ASP A 66 9.50 -13.74 32.59
CA ASP A 66 8.30 -12.92 32.66
C ASP A 66 8.07 -12.22 34.03
N VAL A 67 9.13 -11.97 34.82
CA VAL A 67 9.07 -11.20 36.07
C VAL A 67 10.07 -10.05 36.01
N TYR A 68 9.56 -8.83 36.14
CA TYR A 68 10.32 -7.59 36.01
C TYR A 68 10.26 -6.74 37.25
N TYR A 69 11.23 -5.82 37.41
CA TYR A 69 11.24 -4.74 38.40
C TYR A 69 11.51 -3.41 37.72
N ARG A 70 11.20 -2.32 38.44
CA ARG A 70 11.43 -0.96 37.97
C ARG A 70 12.60 -0.29 38.68
N ASP A 71 13.04 0.87 38.13
CA ASP A 71 14.07 1.71 38.74
C ASP A 71 13.77 2.10 40.20
N PHE A 72 12.50 2.18 40.61
CA PHE A 72 12.08 2.43 41.97
C PHE A 72 12.68 1.43 42.99
N ALA A 73 12.90 0.19 42.61
CA ALA A 73 13.54 -0.80 43.43
C ALA A 73 15.03 -0.43 43.67
N ILE A 74 15.74 0.03 42.63
CA ILE A 74 17.10 0.53 42.76
C ILE A 74 17.14 1.79 43.63
N HIS A 75 16.24 2.73 43.36
CA HIS A 75 16.13 3.97 44.13
C HIS A 75 15.91 3.70 45.62
N TYR A 76 15.03 2.76 45.94
CA TYR A 76 14.79 2.34 47.31
C TYR A 76 16.07 1.85 48.01
N TYR A 77 16.84 0.98 47.34
CA TYR A 77 18.12 0.48 47.87
C TYR A 77 19.14 1.60 48.07
N LEU A 78 19.32 2.48 47.10
CA LEU A 78 20.27 3.60 47.18
C LEU A 78 19.91 4.55 48.32
N GLU A 79 18.63 4.81 48.55
CA GLU A 79 18.15 5.75 49.57
C GLU A 79 18.14 5.15 50.98
N HIS A 80 17.67 3.90 51.11
CA HIS A 80 17.43 3.29 52.43
C HIS A 80 18.60 2.43 52.94
N ASP A 81 19.18 1.61 52.04
CA ASP A 81 20.31 0.73 52.46
C ASP A 81 21.65 1.46 52.38
N LYS A 82 21.88 2.25 51.29
CA LYS A 82 23.12 3.01 51.13
C LYS A 82 23.04 4.39 51.76
N ARG A 83 21.84 4.89 52.05
CA ARG A 83 21.56 6.22 52.65
C ARG A 83 22.11 7.36 51.80
N LEU A 84 22.08 7.22 50.48
CA LEU A 84 22.51 8.25 49.56
C LEU A 84 21.45 9.33 49.40
N HIS A 85 21.91 10.57 49.24
CA HIS A 85 21.03 11.73 49.10
C HIS A 85 20.52 11.88 47.66
N ARG A 86 19.22 12.14 47.52
CA ARG A 86 18.64 12.49 46.21
C ARG A 86 18.82 13.97 45.92
N LEU A 87 19.03 14.32 44.66
CA LEU A 87 19.10 15.72 44.24
C LEU A 87 17.78 16.43 44.48
N LEU A 88 17.85 17.51 45.24
CA LEU A 88 16.72 18.42 45.50
C LEU A 88 16.96 19.78 44.83
N PRO A 89 15.91 20.53 44.48
CA PRO A 89 16.07 21.90 43.97
C PRO A 89 16.89 22.85 44.89
N SER A 90 16.95 22.56 46.22
CA SER A 90 17.78 23.28 47.17
C SER A 90 19.27 22.98 47.09
N ASP A 91 19.66 21.86 46.50
CA ASP A 91 21.04 21.40 46.44
C ASP A 91 21.81 22.05 45.30
N MET A 92 21.11 22.43 44.24
CA MET A 92 21.71 23.01 43.05
C MET A 92 20.73 23.96 42.35
N GLU A 93 21.03 25.26 42.39
CA GLU A 93 20.18 26.28 41.74
C GLU A 93 20.41 26.30 40.21
N GLN A 94 19.37 26.67 39.48
CA GLN A 94 19.42 26.94 38.02
C GLN A 94 19.75 25.73 37.08
N LEU A 95 19.46 24.51 37.49
CA LEU A 95 19.54 23.38 36.56
C LEU A 95 18.44 23.48 35.51
N PRO A 96 18.75 23.08 34.28
CA PRO A 96 17.76 23.03 33.20
C PRO A 96 16.62 22.01 33.46
N TYR A 97 16.90 21.04 34.33
CA TYR A 97 15.94 20.00 34.68
C TYR A 97 16.33 19.32 36.00
N TYR A 98 15.36 19.22 36.91
CA TYR A 98 15.49 18.46 38.17
C TYR A 98 14.78 17.13 38.05
N SER A 99 15.49 16.04 38.32
CA SER A 99 14.93 14.70 38.39
C SER A 99 15.24 14.07 39.72
N ARG A 100 14.27 13.40 40.35
CA ARG A 100 14.44 12.63 41.58
C ARG A 100 15.24 11.34 41.39
N GLU A 101 15.76 11.11 40.19
CA GLU A 101 16.54 9.92 39.82
C GLU A 101 18.06 10.14 39.93
N PHE A 102 18.53 11.32 40.43
CA PHE A 102 19.93 11.62 40.72
C PHE A 102 20.27 11.36 42.16
N PHE A 103 21.34 10.58 42.39
CA PHE A 103 21.84 10.25 43.74
C PHE A 103 23.27 10.71 43.92
N GLU A 104 23.52 11.47 45.02
CA GLU A 104 24.81 12.03 45.35
C GLU A 104 25.79 10.91 45.71
N HIS A 105 27.02 10.98 45.16
CA HIS A 105 28.10 10.01 45.36
C HIS A 105 27.76 8.54 45.03
N ALA A 106 26.65 8.29 44.35
CA ALA A 106 26.34 6.96 43.85
C ALA A 106 27.30 6.54 42.72
N SER A 107 27.56 5.26 42.62
CA SER A 107 28.41 4.65 41.58
C SER A 107 27.72 3.52 40.88
N ASP A 108 28.30 3.07 39.75
CA ASP A 108 27.90 1.87 39.04
C ASP A 108 27.88 0.61 39.92
N LYS A 109 28.83 0.51 40.85
CA LYS A 109 28.91 -0.58 41.86
C LYS A 109 27.69 -0.60 42.78
N ASP A 110 27.23 0.57 43.23
CA ASP A 110 26.04 0.66 44.08
C ASP A 110 24.77 0.19 43.32
N VAL A 111 24.69 0.46 42.03
CA VAL A 111 23.60 -0.03 41.17
C VAL A 111 23.69 -1.56 41.00
N MET A 112 24.88 -2.10 40.81
CA MET A 112 25.11 -3.55 40.75
C MET A 112 24.72 -4.25 42.03
N GLU A 113 25.13 -3.72 43.19
CA GLU A 113 24.76 -4.28 44.49
C GLU A 113 23.25 -4.22 44.74
N ALA A 114 22.58 -3.13 44.32
CA ALA A 114 21.15 -3.03 44.37
C ALA A 114 20.46 -4.14 43.55
N ILE A 115 20.90 -4.40 42.31
CA ILE A 115 20.38 -5.46 41.47
C ILE A 115 20.56 -6.84 42.11
N GLU A 116 21.68 -7.12 42.69
CA GLU A 116 21.90 -8.38 43.38
C GLU A 116 21.03 -8.53 44.65
N ASP A 117 20.78 -7.45 45.38
CA ASP A 117 19.86 -7.44 46.51
C ASP A 117 18.41 -7.68 46.08
N ILE A 118 17.98 -7.05 44.95
CA ILE A 118 16.65 -7.26 44.37
C ILE A 118 16.46 -8.73 43.92
N LYS A 119 17.46 -9.33 43.28
CA LYS A 119 17.41 -10.74 42.89
C LYS A 119 17.35 -11.67 44.09
N ARG A 120 18.05 -11.35 45.13
CA ARG A 120 18.04 -12.11 46.42
C ARG A 120 16.70 -12.01 47.11
N ASP A 121 16.11 -10.82 47.18
CA ASP A 121 14.79 -10.56 47.72
C ASP A 121 13.71 -11.41 46.99
N PHE A 122 13.77 -11.43 45.65
CA PHE A 122 12.88 -12.26 44.86
C PHE A 122 13.07 -13.75 45.18
N ALA A 123 14.32 -14.24 45.17
CA ALA A 123 14.62 -15.65 45.40
C ALA A 123 14.23 -16.14 46.81
N GLU A 124 14.33 -15.26 47.78
CA GLU A 124 14.03 -15.54 49.20
C GLU A 124 12.59 -15.16 49.57
N ASN A 125 11.82 -14.58 48.65
CA ASN A 125 10.43 -14.12 48.81
C ASN A 125 10.24 -13.23 50.06
N LYS A 126 11.14 -12.24 50.22
CA LYS A 126 11.15 -11.35 51.40
C LYS A 126 10.14 -10.18 51.31
N GLY A 127 9.71 -9.83 50.08
CA GLY A 127 8.73 -8.79 49.81
C GLY A 127 9.22 -7.35 50.09
N LYS A 128 10.54 -7.11 49.99
CA LYS A 128 11.13 -5.79 50.12
C LYS A 128 10.88 -4.91 48.90
N TYR A 129 10.82 -5.52 47.76
CA TYR A 129 10.65 -4.84 46.45
C TYR A 129 9.38 -5.27 45.75
N GLN A 130 8.93 -4.43 44.84
CA GLN A 130 7.76 -4.71 43.98
C GLN A 130 8.20 -5.38 42.69
N PHE A 131 7.50 -6.49 42.33
CA PHE A 131 7.73 -7.24 41.13
C PHE A 131 6.49 -7.26 40.25
N TYR A 132 6.69 -7.20 38.94
CA TYR A 132 5.64 -7.14 37.95
C TYR A 132 5.60 -8.46 37.20
N THR A 133 4.46 -9.17 37.24
CA THR A 133 4.24 -10.46 36.59
C THR A 133 3.29 -10.30 35.40
N PHE A 134 3.37 -11.21 34.45
CA PHE A 134 2.48 -11.21 33.31
C PHE A 134 1.01 -11.41 33.76
N ALA A 135 0.18 -10.45 33.36
CA ALA A 135 -1.24 -10.53 33.59
C ALA A 135 -1.89 -11.28 32.42
N GLU A 136 -2.32 -12.54 32.68
CA GLU A 136 -3.10 -13.28 31.68
C GLU A 136 -4.39 -12.51 31.34
N ARG A 137 -4.68 -12.39 30.06
CA ARG A 137 -5.95 -11.80 29.61
C ARG A 137 -7.08 -12.76 29.99
N PRO A 138 -8.17 -12.28 30.62
CA PRO A 138 -9.29 -13.13 30.92
C PRO A 138 -9.87 -13.72 29.63
N THR A 139 -9.98 -15.03 29.56
CA THR A 139 -10.48 -15.78 28.41
C THR A 139 -11.97 -15.58 28.13
N ALA A 140 -12.72 -15.03 29.08
CA ALA A 140 -14.16 -14.78 28.92
C ALA A 140 -14.42 -13.48 28.18
N GLN A 141 -15.08 -13.58 27.03
CA GLN A 141 -15.63 -12.40 26.34
C GLN A 141 -16.78 -11.85 27.14
N THR A 142 -16.63 -10.64 27.69
CA THR A 142 -17.74 -9.89 28.24
C THR A 142 -18.44 -9.17 27.07
N PHE A 143 -19.66 -9.57 26.77
CA PHE A 143 -20.52 -8.87 25.80
C PHE A 143 -21.23 -7.65 26.42
N ILE A 144 -21.03 -7.40 27.71
CA ILE A 144 -21.56 -6.26 28.45
C ILE A 144 -20.39 -5.36 28.83
N TYR A 145 -20.38 -4.16 28.29
CA TYR A 145 -19.32 -3.19 28.56
C TYR A 145 -19.75 -2.24 29.68
N LYS A 146 -18.91 -2.13 30.71
CA LYS A 146 -19.12 -1.14 31.78
C LYS A 146 -18.65 0.22 31.29
N ARG A 147 -19.50 1.24 31.46
CA ARG A 147 -19.18 2.61 31.11
C ARG A 147 -18.11 3.16 32.06
N GLY A 148 -17.11 3.81 31.52
CA GLY A 148 -16.08 4.50 32.31
C GLY A 148 -16.64 5.73 33.01
N ASP A 149 -15.94 6.16 34.06
CA ASP A 149 -16.38 7.29 34.90
C ASP A 149 -15.88 8.65 34.37
N THR A 150 -14.80 8.66 33.58
CA THR A 150 -14.20 9.88 33.02
C THR A 150 -14.30 9.93 31.50
N PRO A 151 -14.59 11.10 30.90
CA PRO A 151 -14.57 11.27 29.47
C PRO A 151 -13.13 11.21 28.93
N PHE A 152 -12.98 10.75 27.69
CA PHE A 152 -11.72 10.84 26.96
C PHE A 152 -11.62 12.18 26.23
N ASP A 153 -10.45 12.80 26.30
CA ASP A 153 -10.15 13.98 25.50
C ASP A 153 -9.81 13.57 24.05
N LEU A 154 -10.22 14.41 23.11
CA LEU A 154 -9.80 14.28 21.73
C LEU A 154 -8.31 14.58 21.60
N ARG A 155 -7.59 13.74 20.86
CA ARG A 155 -6.25 14.08 20.41
C ARG A 155 -6.30 15.24 19.42
N PRO A 156 -5.24 16.05 19.26
CA PRO A 156 -5.24 17.23 18.38
C PRO A 156 -5.72 16.93 16.95
N ASN A 157 -5.29 15.81 16.37
CA ASN A 157 -5.71 15.36 15.03
C ASN A 157 -7.19 14.97 14.97
N GLN A 158 -7.74 14.42 16.02
CA GLN A 158 -9.17 14.09 16.14
C GLN A 158 -10.01 15.37 16.32
N GLU A 159 -9.54 16.31 17.14
CA GLU A 159 -10.17 17.61 17.34
C GLU A 159 -10.23 18.42 16.04
N GLU A 160 -9.12 18.43 15.28
CA GLU A 160 -9.06 19.04 13.96
C GLU A 160 -10.07 18.39 13.01
N THR A 161 -10.17 17.06 13.01
CA THR A 161 -11.14 16.32 12.18
C THR A 161 -12.57 16.71 12.50
N VAL A 162 -12.96 16.79 13.77
CA VAL A 162 -14.31 17.22 14.21
C VAL A 162 -14.58 18.67 13.81
N SER A 163 -13.55 19.54 13.91
CA SER A 163 -13.65 20.92 13.45
C SER A 163 -13.89 21.01 11.93
N ASN A 164 -13.12 20.25 11.15
CA ASN A 164 -13.24 20.19 9.69
C ASN A 164 -14.59 19.63 9.27
N PHE A 165 -15.09 18.58 9.93
CA PHE A 165 -16.44 18.06 9.74
C PHE A 165 -17.49 19.16 9.93
N THR A 166 -17.40 19.88 11.04
CA THR A 166 -18.36 20.95 11.35
C THR A 166 -18.33 22.07 10.31
N LYS A 167 -17.13 22.45 9.85
CA LYS A 167 -16.94 23.47 8.79
C LYS A 167 -17.51 22.99 7.46
N ALA A 168 -17.27 21.75 7.06
CA ALA A 168 -17.76 21.16 5.81
C ALA A 168 -19.29 21.13 5.79
N VAL A 169 -19.92 20.64 6.85
CA VAL A 169 -21.38 20.61 6.96
C VAL A 169 -21.99 22.02 6.94
N LYS A 170 -21.38 23.02 7.60
CA LYS A 170 -21.81 24.41 7.53
C LYS A 170 -21.73 25.01 6.12
N LYS A 171 -20.80 24.53 5.29
CA LYS A 171 -20.69 24.87 3.86
C LYS A 171 -21.69 24.13 2.96
N GLY A 172 -22.58 23.30 3.53
CA GLY A 172 -23.57 22.50 2.79
C GLY A 172 -23.03 21.21 2.20
N ARG A 173 -21.83 20.77 2.60
CA ARG A 173 -21.27 19.49 2.16
C ARG A 173 -21.95 18.37 2.94
N THR A 174 -22.42 17.36 2.21
CA THR A 174 -23.21 16.25 2.81
C THR A 174 -22.58 14.88 2.61
N ASN A 175 -21.59 14.76 1.72
CA ASN A 175 -20.86 13.50 1.47
C ASN A 175 -19.41 13.74 1.83
N LEU A 176 -18.96 13.18 2.96
CA LEU A 176 -17.68 13.51 3.58
C LEU A 176 -16.81 12.25 3.72
N LEU A 177 -15.49 12.42 3.66
CA LEU A 177 -14.50 11.35 3.79
C LEU A 177 -13.57 11.64 4.97
N MET A 178 -13.46 10.65 5.88
CA MET A 178 -12.41 10.55 6.88
C MET A 178 -11.41 9.49 6.43
N TYR A 179 -10.32 9.91 5.84
CA TYR A 179 -9.19 9.03 5.59
C TYR A 179 -8.25 9.03 6.79
N ALA A 180 -8.15 7.91 7.43
CA ALA A 180 -7.21 7.75 8.51
C ALA A 180 -6.77 6.28 8.64
N VAL A 181 -5.47 6.08 8.75
CA VAL A 181 -4.89 4.75 8.98
C VAL A 181 -5.36 4.14 10.30
N MET A 182 -5.03 2.88 10.53
CA MET A 182 -5.33 2.22 11.81
C MET A 182 -4.78 3.02 13.00
N ARG A 183 -5.41 2.87 14.17
CA ARG A 183 -5.06 3.56 15.43
C ARG A 183 -5.33 5.07 15.47
N PHE A 184 -5.85 5.66 14.43
CA PHE A 184 -6.39 7.01 14.49
C PHE A 184 -7.56 7.13 15.48
N GLY A 185 -8.33 6.06 15.66
CA GLY A 185 -9.56 6.04 16.47
C GLY A 185 -10.77 6.53 15.66
N LYS A 186 -10.91 6.03 14.42
CA LYS A 186 -11.98 6.42 13.48
C LYS A 186 -13.38 6.34 14.11
N THR A 187 -13.69 5.23 14.79
CA THR A 187 -14.97 5.01 15.47
C THR A 187 -15.26 6.09 16.51
N PHE A 188 -14.31 6.37 17.41
CA PHE A 188 -14.44 7.40 18.43
C PHE A 188 -14.59 8.80 17.81
N THR A 189 -13.79 9.12 16.78
CA THR A 189 -13.83 10.41 16.11
C THR A 189 -15.12 10.60 15.31
N ALA A 190 -15.62 9.55 14.64
CA ALA A 190 -16.90 9.60 13.92
C ALA A 190 -18.07 9.87 14.88
N LEU A 191 -18.12 9.20 16.04
CA LEU A 191 -19.12 9.48 17.06
C LEU A 191 -18.96 10.87 17.70
N SER A 192 -17.73 11.37 17.79
CA SER A 192 -17.46 12.75 18.23
C SER A 192 -17.96 13.78 17.21
N CYS A 193 -17.90 13.45 15.90
CA CYS A 193 -18.57 14.26 14.87
C CYS A 193 -20.09 14.29 15.07
N VAL A 194 -20.70 13.16 15.48
CA VAL A 194 -22.14 13.14 15.86
C VAL A 194 -22.41 14.05 17.05
N LEU A 195 -21.55 14.04 18.07
CA LEU A 195 -21.70 14.90 19.27
C LEU A 195 -21.63 16.39 18.94
N SER A 196 -20.89 16.77 17.89
CA SER A 196 -20.73 18.18 17.49
C SER A 196 -22.05 18.87 17.15
N ASN A 197 -23.12 18.10 16.89
CA ASN A 197 -24.45 18.62 16.58
C ASN A 197 -25.53 17.94 17.40
N LYS A 198 -26.22 18.69 18.25
CA LYS A 198 -27.32 18.18 19.10
C LYS A 198 -28.49 17.59 18.29
N ARG A 199 -28.65 17.97 17.01
CA ARG A 199 -29.72 17.48 16.13
C ARG A 199 -29.45 16.09 15.56
N TYR A 200 -28.23 15.58 15.64
CA TYR A 200 -27.89 14.24 15.18
C TYR A 200 -28.27 13.21 16.25
N ARG A 201 -29.43 12.57 16.06
CA ARG A 201 -29.99 11.61 17.03
C ARG A 201 -30.18 10.22 16.45
N ALA A 202 -30.48 10.10 15.16
CA ALA A 202 -30.64 8.82 14.47
C ALA A 202 -29.42 8.59 13.57
N ILE A 203 -28.52 7.68 13.96
CA ILE A 203 -27.27 7.38 13.29
C ILE A 203 -27.33 5.93 12.77
N LEU A 204 -27.04 5.75 11.48
CA LEU A 204 -26.88 4.43 10.88
C LEU A 204 -25.41 4.22 10.52
N VAL A 205 -24.83 3.14 11.01
CA VAL A 205 -23.49 2.65 10.67
C VAL A 205 -23.65 1.43 9.79
N VAL A 206 -23.05 1.48 8.60
CA VAL A 206 -23.03 0.36 7.65
C VAL A 206 -21.60 -0.06 7.41
N SER A 207 -21.30 -1.35 7.56
CA SER A 207 -19.97 -1.91 7.33
C SER A 207 -20.03 -3.15 6.43
N GLY A 208 -19.02 -3.34 5.61
CA GLY A 208 -18.82 -4.58 4.85
C GLY A 208 -18.44 -5.78 5.73
N LYS A 209 -18.16 -5.57 7.04
CA LYS A 209 -17.61 -6.60 7.94
C LYS A 209 -18.34 -6.68 9.27
N VAL A 210 -18.62 -7.92 9.69
CA VAL A 210 -19.20 -8.20 10.99
C VAL A 210 -18.22 -7.97 12.15
N ASP A 211 -16.94 -8.18 11.93
CA ASP A 211 -15.90 -8.16 12.98
C ASP A 211 -15.78 -6.81 13.69
N VAL A 212 -16.04 -5.70 12.98
CA VAL A 212 -15.99 -4.35 13.56
C VAL A 212 -17.18 -4.01 14.45
N LYS A 213 -18.26 -4.82 14.42
CA LYS A 213 -19.46 -4.61 15.25
C LYS A 213 -19.14 -4.46 16.74
N ASN A 214 -18.27 -5.33 17.24
CA ASN A 214 -17.90 -5.33 18.66
C ASN A 214 -17.11 -4.07 19.05
N GLU A 215 -16.30 -3.52 18.15
CA GLU A 215 -15.58 -2.27 18.38
C GLU A 215 -16.55 -1.07 18.48
N TRP A 216 -17.52 -0.99 17.56
CA TRP A 216 -18.58 0.02 17.60
C TRP A 216 -19.40 -0.10 18.88
N LYS A 217 -19.87 -1.31 19.21
CA LYS A 217 -20.63 -1.58 20.44
C LYS A 217 -19.85 -1.17 21.68
N LYS A 218 -18.59 -1.62 21.80
CA LYS A 218 -17.72 -1.28 22.92
C LYS A 218 -17.57 0.23 23.04
N THR A 219 -17.31 0.93 21.94
CA THR A 219 -17.11 2.40 21.99
C THR A 219 -18.38 3.11 22.44
N VAL A 220 -19.57 2.73 21.94
CA VAL A 220 -20.84 3.34 22.34
C VAL A 220 -21.18 3.06 23.80
N GLU A 221 -20.96 1.84 24.28
CA GLU A 221 -21.41 1.40 25.62
C GLU A 221 -20.40 1.73 26.73
N SER A 222 -19.08 1.69 26.45
CA SER A 222 -18.07 1.85 27.50
C SER A 222 -17.49 3.24 27.65
N VAL A 223 -17.59 4.10 26.63
CA VAL A 223 -16.97 5.41 26.65
C VAL A 223 -17.89 6.46 27.27
N LYS A 224 -17.43 7.20 28.29
CA LYS A 224 -18.24 8.20 28.99
C LYS A 224 -18.76 9.32 28.10
N ASN A 225 -18.00 9.72 27.07
CA ASN A 225 -18.39 10.75 26.09
C ASN A 225 -19.73 10.42 25.39
N PHE A 226 -20.05 9.14 25.25
CA PHE A 226 -21.25 8.66 24.53
C PHE A 226 -22.37 8.21 25.49
N GLU A 227 -22.39 8.77 26.70
CA GLU A 227 -23.53 8.59 27.58
C GLU A 227 -24.82 9.15 26.93
N GLY A 228 -25.90 8.36 26.97
CA GLY A 228 -27.13 8.68 26.26
C GLY A 228 -27.14 8.23 24.79
N PHE A 229 -26.16 7.40 24.36
CA PHE A 229 -26.22 6.68 23.10
C PHE A 229 -26.61 5.22 23.35
N ASP A 230 -27.52 4.69 22.56
CA ASP A 230 -27.91 3.27 22.59
C ASP A 230 -27.41 2.57 21.32
N PHE A 231 -26.73 1.46 21.51
CA PHE A 231 -26.25 0.62 20.39
C PHE A 231 -27.35 -0.40 20.01
N ILE A 232 -27.70 -0.43 18.74
CA ILE A 232 -28.75 -1.28 18.16
C ILE A 232 -28.15 -2.07 17.00
N ASP A 233 -28.14 -3.38 17.06
CA ASP A 233 -27.70 -4.26 15.98
C ASP A 233 -28.87 -5.01 15.31
N ALA A 234 -28.57 -5.81 14.28
CA ALA A 234 -29.53 -6.61 13.55
C ALA A 234 -30.35 -7.53 14.48
N ASP A 235 -29.72 -8.11 15.52
CA ASP A 235 -30.42 -8.99 16.47
C ASP A 235 -31.33 -8.19 17.39
N SER A 236 -30.96 -6.97 17.73
CA SER A 236 -31.81 -6.06 18.50
C SER A 236 -33.04 -5.65 17.71
N LEU A 237 -32.89 -5.32 16.43
CA LEU A 237 -33.98 -4.99 15.51
C LEU A 237 -34.90 -6.20 15.26
N LYS A 238 -34.38 -7.42 15.22
CA LYS A 238 -35.15 -8.63 15.09
C LYS A 238 -36.06 -8.87 16.29
N ARG A 239 -35.56 -8.54 17.51
CA ARG A 239 -36.33 -8.65 18.76
C ARG A 239 -37.34 -7.51 18.93
N ASN A 240 -36.96 -6.30 18.57
CA ASN A 240 -37.80 -5.10 18.62
C ASN A 240 -37.58 -4.24 17.36
N PRO A 241 -38.44 -4.34 16.35
CA PRO A 241 -38.38 -3.52 15.14
C PRO A 241 -38.50 -2.01 15.40
N ASP A 242 -39.10 -1.61 16.53
CA ASP A 242 -39.28 -0.22 16.92
C ASP A 242 -38.16 0.35 17.82
N ALA A 243 -37.08 -0.43 18.07
CA ALA A 243 -35.99 -0.08 18.98
C ALA A 243 -35.44 1.32 18.73
N VAL A 244 -35.28 1.72 17.47
CA VAL A 244 -34.80 3.07 17.10
C VAL A 244 -35.76 4.15 17.56
N SER A 245 -37.07 3.94 17.35
CA SER A 245 -38.10 4.90 17.73
C SER A 245 -38.23 5.01 19.24
N ASP A 246 -38.09 3.89 19.95
CA ASP A 246 -38.11 3.84 21.42
C ASP A 246 -36.93 4.58 22.04
N THR A 247 -35.70 4.36 21.53
CA THR A 247 -34.51 5.09 21.93
C THR A 247 -34.69 6.61 21.73
N LEU A 248 -35.22 7.04 20.58
CA LEU A 248 -35.44 8.45 20.29
C LEU A 248 -36.52 9.08 21.18
N ARG A 249 -37.58 8.34 21.56
CA ARG A 249 -38.61 8.79 22.53
C ARG A 249 -38.00 9.00 23.91
N ASN A 250 -37.08 8.14 24.33
CA ASN A 250 -36.35 8.25 25.60
C ASN A 250 -35.29 9.37 25.61
N GLN A 251 -35.26 10.20 24.56
CA GLN A 251 -34.33 11.31 24.37
C GLN A 251 -32.85 10.88 24.22
N HIS A 252 -32.60 9.59 24.03
CA HIS A 252 -31.27 9.06 23.69
C HIS A 252 -30.98 9.19 22.20
N ARG A 253 -29.74 8.93 21.80
CA ARG A 253 -29.28 8.85 20.41
C ARG A 253 -29.17 7.37 20.01
N ALA A 254 -29.80 7.01 18.90
CA ALA A 254 -29.75 5.66 18.37
C ALA A 254 -28.55 5.50 17.43
N VAL A 255 -27.65 4.57 17.73
CA VAL A 255 -26.57 4.14 16.85
C VAL A 255 -26.90 2.73 16.37
N VAL A 256 -27.40 2.63 15.14
CA VAL A 256 -27.76 1.38 14.51
C VAL A 256 -26.57 0.87 13.70
N PHE A 257 -26.14 -0.36 13.96
CA PHE A 257 -25.07 -1.02 13.20
C PHE A 257 -25.65 -2.18 12.38
N LEU A 258 -25.44 -2.11 11.07
CA LEU A 258 -25.83 -3.17 10.12
C LEU A 258 -24.65 -3.47 9.19
N THR A 259 -24.58 -4.71 8.75
CA THR A 259 -23.66 -5.10 7.69
C THR A 259 -24.32 -4.92 6.32
N LEU A 260 -23.52 -4.83 5.27
CA LEU A 260 -24.04 -4.85 3.89
C LEU A 260 -24.89 -6.09 3.63
N GLN A 261 -24.50 -7.24 4.20
CA GLN A 261 -25.26 -8.50 4.10
C GLN A 261 -26.62 -8.43 4.82
N ASP A 262 -26.75 -7.64 5.88
CA ASP A 262 -28.05 -7.41 6.54
C ASP A 262 -28.98 -6.58 5.66
N LEU A 263 -28.43 -5.73 4.80
CA LEU A 263 -29.16 -4.83 3.92
C LEU A 263 -29.39 -5.41 2.52
N SER A 264 -28.64 -6.44 2.10
CA SER A 264 -28.69 -7.04 0.76
C SER A 264 -29.81 -8.08 0.62
N GLY A 265 -30.34 -8.21 -0.59
CA GLY A 265 -31.31 -9.24 -0.99
C GLY A 265 -32.45 -8.70 -1.85
N ASN A 266 -33.02 -9.56 -2.72
CA ASN A 266 -34.12 -9.21 -3.63
C ASN A 266 -35.43 -8.83 -2.90
N THR A 267 -35.54 -9.17 -1.64
CA THR A 267 -36.65 -8.77 -0.74
C THR A 267 -36.06 -8.15 0.51
N ILE A 268 -36.35 -6.87 0.73
CA ILE A 268 -36.03 -6.20 2.00
C ILE A 268 -36.60 -7.05 3.12
N LYS A 269 -35.73 -7.56 4.00
CA LYS A 269 -36.21 -8.32 5.17
C LYS A 269 -37.20 -7.44 5.93
N SER A 270 -38.38 -7.96 6.28
CA SER A 270 -39.45 -7.17 6.94
C SER A 270 -38.96 -6.41 8.17
N GLN A 271 -37.97 -6.95 8.88
CA GLN A 271 -37.33 -6.36 10.04
C GLN A 271 -36.48 -5.10 9.72
N HIS A 272 -36.12 -4.88 8.46
CA HIS A 272 -35.32 -3.72 8.00
C HIS A 272 -36.12 -2.73 7.18
N ALA A 273 -37.42 -2.93 6.96
CA ALA A 273 -38.25 -2.00 6.20
C ALA A 273 -38.20 -0.58 6.79
N ASN A 274 -38.23 -0.46 8.12
CA ASN A 274 -38.13 0.82 8.83
C ASN A 274 -36.77 1.53 8.67
N ILE A 275 -35.73 0.77 8.31
CA ILE A 275 -34.36 1.33 8.07
C ILE A 275 -34.33 2.12 6.76
N PHE A 276 -34.94 1.56 5.70
CA PHE A 276 -34.98 2.21 4.38
C PHE A 276 -35.97 3.36 4.28
N SER A 277 -37.09 3.28 5.04
CA SER A 277 -38.09 4.36 5.06
C SER A 277 -37.74 5.54 5.94
N ARG A 278 -36.72 5.39 6.83
CA ARG A 278 -36.30 6.44 7.76
C ARG A 278 -35.29 7.39 7.11
N GLN A 279 -35.49 8.68 7.35
CA GLN A 279 -34.42 9.64 7.10
C GLN A 279 -33.45 9.68 8.29
N TRP A 280 -32.21 9.28 8.04
CA TRP A 280 -31.13 9.28 9.04
C TRP A 280 -30.51 10.68 9.18
N ASP A 281 -30.15 11.07 10.40
CA ASP A 281 -29.41 12.31 10.58
C ASP A 281 -27.97 12.17 10.07
N MET A 282 -27.38 10.98 10.27
CA MET A 282 -26.05 10.66 9.77
C MET A 282 -25.97 9.20 9.36
N LEU A 283 -25.44 8.95 8.17
CA LEU A 283 -25.03 7.63 7.70
C LEU A 283 -23.51 7.55 7.74
N ILE A 284 -22.98 6.62 8.50
CA ILE A 284 -21.54 6.34 8.56
C ILE A 284 -21.30 5.05 7.79
N VAL A 285 -20.47 5.13 6.75
CA VAL A 285 -20.06 3.97 5.94
C VAL A 285 -18.64 3.60 6.34
N ASP A 286 -18.51 2.52 7.09
CA ASP A 286 -17.22 2.03 7.59
C ASP A 286 -16.61 1.06 6.61
N GLU A 287 -15.29 1.19 6.37
CA GLU A 287 -14.56 0.39 5.40
C GLU A 287 -15.10 0.55 3.95
N THR A 288 -15.31 1.78 3.51
CA THR A 288 -15.95 2.17 2.23
C THR A 288 -15.28 1.54 0.98
N HIS A 289 -14.07 1.02 1.10
CA HIS A 289 -13.33 0.40 0.00
C HIS A 289 -13.88 -0.97 -0.44
N TYR A 290 -14.83 -1.53 0.27
CA TYR A 290 -15.49 -2.80 -0.07
C TYR A 290 -16.72 -2.65 -1.00
N GLY A 291 -17.08 -1.47 -1.43
CA GLY A 291 -18.25 -1.27 -2.29
C GLY A 291 -17.98 -1.44 -3.79
N ALA A 292 -19.02 -1.63 -4.58
CA ALA A 292 -19.08 -1.96 -6.01
C ALA A 292 -18.26 -1.08 -6.98
N ARG A 293 -17.77 0.10 -6.55
CA ARG A 293 -16.86 0.90 -7.38
C ARG A 293 -15.45 0.30 -7.51
N ALA A 294 -15.03 -0.54 -6.58
CA ALA A 294 -13.82 -1.34 -6.74
C ALA A 294 -13.92 -2.26 -7.98
N GLU A 295 -15.11 -2.73 -8.30
CA GLU A 295 -15.40 -3.57 -9.45
C GLU A 295 -15.43 -2.78 -10.76
N GLU A 296 -16.06 -1.60 -10.80
CA GLU A 296 -16.08 -0.73 -11.99
C GLU A 296 -14.67 -0.24 -12.37
N TYR A 297 -13.88 0.22 -11.40
CA TYR A 297 -12.51 0.64 -11.65
C TYR A 297 -11.58 -0.52 -11.99
N GLY A 298 -11.73 -1.68 -11.36
CA GLY A 298 -10.97 -2.88 -11.68
C GLY A 298 -11.28 -3.40 -13.09
N LYS A 299 -12.51 -3.32 -13.57
CA LYS A 299 -12.92 -3.72 -14.92
C LYS A 299 -12.36 -2.79 -15.99
N VAL A 300 -12.30 -1.49 -15.71
CA VAL A 300 -11.77 -0.49 -16.66
C VAL A 300 -10.25 -0.55 -16.73
N LEU A 301 -9.57 -0.75 -15.60
CA LEU A 301 -8.11 -0.79 -15.52
C LEU A 301 -7.51 -2.10 -16.05
N ARG A 302 -8.23 -3.23 -15.98
CA ARG A 302 -7.70 -4.56 -16.34
C ARG A 302 -8.14 -5.08 -17.70
N GLY A 303 -9.04 -4.40 -18.42
CA GLY A 303 -9.44 -4.77 -19.78
C GLY A 303 -10.12 -6.12 -19.96
N SER A 304 -10.30 -6.97 -18.96
CA SER A 304 -10.95 -8.28 -19.09
C SER A 304 -11.87 -8.65 -17.92
N LYS A 305 -13.08 -9.10 -18.28
CA LYS A 305 -14.08 -9.64 -17.34
C LYS A 305 -13.66 -10.97 -16.67
N ALA A 306 -12.64 -11.65 -17.19
CA ALA A 306 -12.29 -13.02 -16.79
C ALA A 306 -11.42 -13.10 -15.52
N GLU A 307 -10.47 -12.19 -15.34
CA GLU A 307 -9.53 -12.23 -14.21
C GLU A 307 -10.20 -11.96 -12.86
N PHE A 308 -11.18 -11.06 -12.82
CA PHE A 308 -11.86 -10.73 -11.58
C PHE A 308 -12.77 -11.86 -11.08
N LYS A 309 -13.37 -12.64 -11.99
CA LYS A 309 -14.19 -13.80 -11.64
C LYS A 309 -13.39 -14.97 -11.09
N SER A 310 -12.13 -15.14 -11.48
CA SER A 310 -11.29 -16.23 -10.99
C SER A 310 -10.74 -15.98 -9.59
N GLU A 311 -10.35 -14.74 -9.28
CA GLU A 311 -9.87 -14.39 -7.92
C GLU A 311 -11.00 -14.34 -6.89
N THR A 312 -12.20 -13.88 -7.28
CA THR A 312 -13.36 -13.81 -6.38
C THR A 312 -14.11 -15.13 -6.23
N LYS A 313 -14.06 -16.04 -7.20
CA LYS A 313 -14.66 -17.38 -7.06
C LYS A 313 -13.98 -18.27 -6.02
N TYR A 314 -12.75 -17.96 -5.63
CA TYR A 314 -11.99 -18.71 -4.63
C TYR A 314 -11.63 -17.91 -3.38
N ALA A 315 -11.89 -16.59 -3.38
CA ALA A 315 -11.90 -15.75 -2.19
C ALA A 315 -13.35 -15.56 -1.77
N ASP A 316 -13.81 -16.33 -0.82
CA ASP A 316 -15.16 -16.31 -0.27
C ASP A 316 -16.33 -16.34 -1.29
N THR A 317 -17.12 -17.37 -1.21
CA THR A 317 -18.50 -17.44 -1.75
C THR A 317 -19.45 -16.50 -1.00
N SER A 318 -19.01 -15.30 -0.64
CA SER A 318 -19.89 -14.26 -0.12
C SER A 318 -20.04 -13.20 -1.22
N ASP A 319 -20.97 -13.49 -2.09
CA ASP A 319 -21.83 -12.54 -2.75
C ASP A 319 -21.17 -11.41 -3.54
N ASP A 320 -21.07 -11.59 -4.86
CA ASP A 320 -21.08 -10.53 -5.86
C ASP A 320 -22.44 -9.75 -5.76
N TYR A 321 -22.65 -9.01 -4.67
CA TYR A 321 -23.78 -8.10 -4.55
C TYR A 321 -23.35 -6.70 -4.99
N ASP A 322 -24.24 -6.06 -5.74
CA ASP A 322 -24.13 -4.64 -6.11
C ASP A 322 -24.46 -3.77 -4.87
N ASP A 323 -23.53 -3.77 -3.92
CA ASP A 323 -23.64 -3.14 -2.60
C ASP A 323 -23.94 -1.62 -2.69
N ASN A 324 -23.70 -0.99 -3.85
CA ASN A 324 -23.94 0.43 -4.06
C ASN A 324 -25.42 0.77 -4.24
N GLU A 325 -26.22 -0.10 -4.82
CA GLU A 325 -27.64 0.18 -5.01
C GLU A 325 -28.38 0.25 -3.68
N GLU A 326 -28.00 -0.58 -2.73
CA GLU A 326 -28.61 -0.63 -1.41
C GLU A 326 -28.25 0.59 -0.56
N LEU A 327 -27.00 1.03 -0.62
CA LEU A 327 -26.56 2.28 0.03
C LEU A 327 -27.23 3.53 -0.59
N LYS A 328 -27.52 3.51 -1.89
CA LYS A 328 -28.25 4.61 -2.56
C LYS A 328 -29.70 4.74 -2.10
N ARG A 329 -30.31 3.64 -1.64
CA ARG A 329 -31.69 3.64 -1.13
C ARG A 329 -31.80 4.24 0.28
N LEU A 330 -30.68 4.33 1.03
CA LEU A 330 -30.67 4.88 2.38
C LEU A 330 -30.66 6.41 2.34
N CYS A 331 -31.68 7.03 2.93
CA CYS A 331 -31.79 8.49 3.01
C CYS A 331 -31.10 9.03 4.26
N SER A 332 -30.12 9.92 4.10
CA SER A 332 -29.44 10.59 5.21
C SER A 332 -29.21 12.06 4.94
N LYS A 333 -29.11 12.89 6.02
CA LYS A 333 -28.78 14.32 5.91
C LYS A 333 -27.31 14.53 5.63
N VAL A 334 -26.45 13.71 6.27
CA VAL A 334 -25.00 13.71 6.10
C VAL A 334 -24.54 12.27 5.96
N ARG A 335 -23.60 12.05 5.07
CA ARG A 335 -22.94 10.77 4.86
C ARG A 335 -21.45 10.92 5.15
N LEU A 336 -20.93 10.10 6.05
CA LEU A 336 -19.52 10.08 6.43
C LEU A 336 -18.90 8.74 6.08
N HIS A 337 -17.95 8.74 5.19
CA HIS A 337 -17.19 7.57 4.79
C HIS A 337 -15.91 7.47 5.60
N LEU A 338 -15.64 6.28 6.16
CA LEU A 338 -14.42 5.97 6.88
C LEU A 338 -13.58 5.01 6.05
N SER A 339 -12.31 5.32 5.86
CA SER A 339 -11.40 4.44 5.13
C SER A 339 -9.96 4.54 5.67
N GLY A 340 -9.28 3.40 5.72
CA GLY A 340 -7.85 3.31 6.00
C GLY A 340 -6.97 3.32 4.75
N THR A 341 -7.56 3.06 3.57
CA THR A 341 -6.86 2.95 2.28
C THR A 341 -7.71 3.53 1.16
N PRO A 342 -7.79 4.85 1.02
CA PRO A 342 -8.76 5.50 0.16
C PRO A 342 -8.32 5.67 -1.29
N TYR A 343 -7.25 5.03 -1.76
CA TYR A 343 -6.66 5.30 -3.07
C TYR A 343 -7.68 5.34 -4.20
N ARG A 344 -8.59 4.35 -4.25
CA ARG A 344 -9.63 4.29 -5.27
C ARG A 344 -10.72 5.35 -5.07
N ILE A 345 -11.04 5.66 -3.83
CA ILE A 345 -12.08 6.63 -3.47
C ILE A 345 -11.61 8.05 -3.80
N LEU A 346 -10.36 8.37 -3.48
CA LEU A 346 -9.79 9.69 -3.75
C LEU A 346 -9.58 9.94 -5.25
N MET A 347 -9.32 8.88 -6.01
CA MET A 347 -9.17 8.96 -7.46
C MET A 347 -10.52 8.95 -8.21
N GLY A 348 -11.62 8.65 -7.51
CA GLY A 348 -12.97 8.77 -8.04
C GLY A 348 -13.51 10.20 -7.91
N SER A 349 -14.58 10.48 -8.64
CA SER A 349 -15.25 11.80 -8.64
C SER A 349 -16.15 12.07 -7.43
N GLU A 350 -16.24 11.13 -6.48
CA GLU A 350 -17.20 11.22 -5.38
C GLU A 350 -16.86 12.29 -4.35
N PHE A 351 -15.58 12.55 -4.14
CA PHE A 351 -15.10 13.46 -3.11
C PHE A 351 -14.21 14.54 -3.71
N GLN A 352 -14.51 15.76 -3.40
CA GLN A 352 -13.64 16.90 -3.66
C GLN A 352 -12.73 17.13 -2.45
N LYS A 353 -11.69 17.93 -2.60
CA LYS A 353 -10.75 18.24 -1.51
C LYS A 353 -11.45 18.75 -0.24
N ASP A 354 -12.50 19.56 -0.39
CA ASP A 354 -13.29 20.11 0.73
C ASP A 354 -14.19 19.07 1.42
N ASP A 355 -14.36 17.88 0.82
CA ASP A 355 -15.10 16.77 1.41
C ASP A 355 -14.23 15.90 2.31
N VAL A 356 -12.91 15.99 2.17
CA VAL A 356 -11.95 15.23 2.99
C VAL A 356 -11.75 15.96 4.32
N ILE A 357 -12.38 15.44 5.38
CA ILE A 357 -12.32 16.05 6.72
C ILE A 357 -11.11 15.62 7.54
N ALA A 358 -10.53 14.48 7.21
CA ALA A 358 -9.26 14.00 7.77
C ALA A 358 -8.45 13.34 6.66
N PHE A 359 -7.16 13.62 6.69
CA PHE A 359 -6.16 12.95 5.88
C PHE A 359 -4.96 12.61 6.75
N TYR A 360 -4.96 11.39 7.32
CA TYR A 360 -4.02 11.00 8.36
C TYR A 360 -3.35 9.68 8.00
N GLN A 361 -2.05 9.72 7.82
CA GLN A 361 -1.23 8.60 7.37
C GLN A 361 -0.34 8.06 8.49
N PHE A 362 0.39 7.00 8.18
CA PHE A 362 1.36 6.38 9.07
C PHE A 362 2.47 7.35 9.49
N SER A 363 2.96 8.17 8.57
CA SER A 363 3.94 9.21 8.84
C SER A 363 3.48 10.21 9.90
N ASP A 364 2.18 10.52 9.91
CA ASP A 364 1.60 11.43 10.88
C ASP A 364 1.56 10.80 12.29
N ILE A 365 1.28 9.48 12.38
CA ILE A 365 1.37 8.75 13.66
C ILE A 365 2.79 8.84 14.25
N VAL A 366 3.81 8.62 13.43
CA VAL A 366 5.19 8.67 13.91
C VAL A 366 5.57 10.07 14.37
N LYS A 367 5.15 11.11 13.65
CA LYS A 367 5.35 12.50 14.06
C LYS A 367 4.67 12.81 15.38
N ASP A 368 3.41 12.43 15.52
CA ASP A 368 2.65 12.66 16.76
C ASP A 368 3.28 11.91 17.93
N LYS A 369 3.75 10.68 17.72
CA LYS A 369 4.48 9.90 18.72
C LYS A 369 5.76 10.61 19.16
N GLU A 370 6.59 11.05 18.20
CA GLU A 370 7.83 11.77 18.46
C GLU A 370 7.56 13.11 19.17
N GLN A 371 6.53 13.84 18.79
CA GLN A 371 6.14 15.10 19.42
C GLN A 371 5.68 14.89 20.87
N TRP A 372 4.88 13.85 21.10
CA TRP A 372 4.43 13.50 22.45
C TRP A 372 5.60 13.12 23.35
N ASP A 373 6.49 12.24 22.87
CA ASP A 373 7.69 11.81 23.60
C ASP A 373 8.58 13.01 23.93
N ASN A 374 8.81 13.92 22.98
CA ASN A 374 9.62 15.12 23.18
C ASN A 374 9.00 16.08 24.22
N LYS A 375 7.68 16.19 24.26
CA LYS A 375 6.95 17.06 25.20
C LYS A 375 7.01 16.53 26.64
N HIS A 376 7.04 15.22 26.83
CA HIS A 376 6.88 14.57 28.13
C HIS A 376 8.15 13.90 28.64
N ILE A 377 9.28 14.09 27.97
CA ILE A 377 10.56 13.48 28.35
C ILE A 377 10.97 13.82 29.79
N ASN A 378 10.52 14.96 30.34
CA ASN A 378 10.86 15.51 31.64
C ASN A 378 9.76 15.34 32.68
N ALA A 379 8.70 14.62 32.38
CA ALA A 379 7.58 14.51 33.31
C ALA A 379 7.80 13.31 34.26
N ASP A 380 8.02 13.59 35.53
CA ASP A 380 8.32 12.59 36.59
C ASP A 380 7.21 11.53 36.78
N ASN A 381 5.97 11.83 36.36
CA ASN A 381 4.82 10.95 36.60
C ASN A 381 4.23 10.35 35.30
N ILE A 382 4.96 10.47 34.19
CA ILE A 382 4.49 9.97 32.89
C ILE A 382 5.40 8.84 32.42
N ASN A 383 4.81 7.69 32.17
CA ASN A 383 5.52 6.52 31.65
C ASN A 383 5.58 6.55 30.11
N GLU A 384 6.53 5.83 29.51
CA GLU A 384 6.66 5.70 28.07
C GLU A 384 5.37 5.15 27.42
N TRP A 385 4.66 4.26 28.12
CA TRP A 385 3.41 3.66 27.64
C TRP A 385 2.18 4.54 27.81
N ASP A 386 2.29 5.71 28.41
CA ASP A 386 1.20 6.69 28.45
C ASP A 386 1.10 7.43 27.11
N ASN A 387 2.12 7.31 26.23
CA ASN A 387 2.03 7.79 24.87
C ASN A 387 0.89 7.06 24.12
N PRO A 388 -0.09 7.79 23.56
CA PRO A 388 -1.22 7.20 22.83
C PRO A 388 -0.83 6.27 21.66
N TYR A 389 0.40 6.40 21.15
CA TYR A 389 0.96 5.60 20.07
C TYR A 389 2.04 4.61 20.55
N TYR A 390 2.13 4.35 21.84
CA TYR A 390 3.06 3.37 22.39
C TYR A 390 2.82 1.98 21.78
N GLY A 391 3.90 1.26 21.49
CA GLY A 391 3.84 -0.06 20.88
C GLY A 391 3.60 -0.04 19.38
N PHE A 392 3.46 1.11 18.73
CA PHE A 392 3.35 1.20 17.29
C PHE A 392 4.69 0.85 16.63
N PRO A 393 4.78 -0.23 15.81
CA PRO A 393 6.05 -0.72 15.30
C PRO A 393 6.57 0.14 14.14
N GLN A 394 7.88 0.33 14.11
CA GLN A 394 8.55 0.85 12.92
C GLN A 394 8.63 -0.25 11.87
N MET A 395 8.21 0.02 10.64
CA MET A 395 8.35 -0.92 9.54
C MET A 395 9.66 -0.69 8.79
N ILE A 396 10.47 -1.75 8.67
CA ILE A 396 11.65 -1.80 7.82
C ILE A 396 11.32 -2.65 6.61
N ARG A 397 11.59 -2.14 5.43
CA ARG A 397 11.26 -2.79 4.17
C ARG A 397 12.53 -3.26 3.48
N PHE A 398 12.53 -4.52 3.07
CA PHE A 398 13.61 -5.14 2.32
C PHE A 398 13.15 -5.46 0.91
N ALA A 399 13.86 -4.91 -0.06
CA ALA A 399 13.69 -5.18 -1.47
C ALA A 399 14.83 -6.13 -1.91
N PHE A 400 14.47 -7.36 -2.26
CA PHE A 400 15.40 -8.40 -2.66
C PHE A 400 15.42 -8.60 -4.16
N ASN A 401 16.62 -8.71 -4.73
CA ASN A 401 16.79 -9.32 -6.02
C ASN A 401 16.88 -10.85 -5.86
N LEU A 402 16.19 -11.57 -6.71
CA LEU A 402 16.18 -13.02 -6.72
C LEU A 402 17.58 -13.58 -7.01
N ASN A 403 17.84 -14.83 -6.59
CA ASN A 403 19.05 -15.55 -6.97
C ASN A 403 19.10 -15.79 -8.49
N GLU A 404 20.27 -16.19 -9.02
CA GLU A 404 20.47 -16.29 -10.46
C GLU A 404 19.47 -17.21 -11.17
N SER A 405 19.09 -18.33 -10.54
CA SER A 405 18.16 -19.30 -11.11
C SER A 405 16.75 -18.74 -11.19
N ALA A 406 16.21 -18.27 -10.06
CA ALA A 406 14.89 -17.66 -9.98
C ALA A 406 14.83 -16.34 -10.78
N LEU A 407 15.93 -15.55 -10.79
CA LEU A 407 16.01 -14.31 -11.56
C LEU A 407 15.91 -14.58 -13.07
N ARG A 408 16.66 -15.54 -13.61
CA ARG A 408 16.57 -15.90 -15.03
C ARG A 408 15.16 -16.36 -15.40
N LYS A 409 14.52 -17.15 -14.54
CA LYS A 409 13.15 -17.61 -14.78
C LYS A 409 12.16 -16.45 -14.72
N MET A 410 12.31 -15.54 -13.75
CA MET A 410 11.48 -14.34 -13.68
C MET A 410 11.66 -13.43 -14.90
N GLU A 411 12.90 -13.25 -15.39
CA GLU A 411 13.15 -12.49 -16.63
C GLU A 411 12.54 -13.15 -17.87
N GLU A 412 12.49 -14.46 -17.92
CA GLU A 412 11.82 -15.22 -18.96
C GLU A 412 10.30 -15.01 -18.87
N LEU A 413 9.72 -15.21 -17.69
CA LEU A 413 8.29 -15.04 -17.42
C LEU A 413 7.83 -13.58 -17.63
N LYS A 414 8.65 -12.59 -17.27
CA LYS A 414 8.36 -11.17 -17.53
C LYS A 414 8.25 -10.81 -19.00
N LYS A 415 8.83 -11.59 -19.92
CA LYS A 415 8.64 -11.37 -21.36
C LYS A 415 7.23 -11.73 -21.83
N GLU A 416 6.61 -12.65 -21.14
CA GLU A 416 5.26 -13.16 -21.46
C GLU A 416 4.20 -12.59 -20.50
N HIS A 417 4.56 -12.39 -19.25
CA HIS A 417 3.67 -12.00 -18.13
C HIS A 417 4.28 -10.86 -17.29
N LEU A 418 4.45 -9.68 -17.86
CA LEU A 418 5.22 -8.57 -17.25
C LEU A 418 4.80 -8.25 -15.80
N GLU A 419 3.51 -8.22 -15.52
CA GLU A 419 2.96 -7.81 -14.22
C GLU A 419 2.63 -8.99 -13.27
N TYR A 420 2.69 -10.24 -13.77
CA TYR A 420 2.27 -11.45 -13.04
C TYR A 420 3.33 -12.54 -13.01
N ALA A 421 4.57 -12.20 -13.26
CA ALA A 421 5.65 -13.17 -13.39
C ALA A 421 5.91 -13.96 -12.08
N LEU A 422 5.76 -13.32 -10.92
CA LEU A 422 5.91 -13.97 -9.62
C LEU A 422 4.74 -14.91 -9.32
N ASN A 423 3.53 -14.53 -9.70
CA ASN A 423 2.35 -15.39 -9.60
C ASN A 423 2.53 -16.66 -10.46
N GLU A 424 3.09 -16.51 -11.67
CA GLU A 424 3.37 -17.64 -12.55
C GLU A 424 4.49 -18.52 -12.02
N LEU A 425 5.56 -17.94 -11.46
CA LEU A 425 6.61 -18.71 -10.79
C LEU A 425 6.05 -19.59 -9.67
N LEU A 426 5.12 -19.03 -8.88
CA LEU A 426 4.49 -19.70 -7.72
C LEU A 426 3.18 -20.41 -8.09
N ARG A 427 2.97 -20.72 -9.38
CA ARG A 427 1.78 -21.43 -9.82
C ARG A 427 1.87 -22.92 -9.47
N PRO A 428 0.88 -23.49 -8.74
CA PRO A 428 0.80 -24.93 -8.51
C PRO A 428 0.40 -25.66 -9.80
N LYS A 429 0.74 -26.94 -9.92
CA LYS A 429 0.32 -27.80 -11.06
C LYS A 429 -1.20 -27.91 -11.18
N SER A 430 -1.92 -27.75 -10.07
CA SER A 430 -3.37 -27.59 -10.03
C SER A 430 -3.77 -26.59 -8.97
N ILE A 431 -4.62 -25.62 -9.31
CA ILE A 431 -5.17 -24.65 -8.35
C ILE A 431 -6.33 -25.25 -7.53
N LEU A 432 -6.90 -26.36 -7.99
CA LEU A 432 -7.95 -27.09 -7.29
C LEU A 432 -7.38 -28.32 -6.58
N LYS A 433 -8.01 -28.72 -5.48
CA LYS A 433 -7.67 -29.99 -4.81
C LYS A 433 -7.80 -31.16 -5.78
N ARG A 434 -6.75 -31.96 -5.92
CA ARG A 434 -6.72 -33.16 -6.76
C ARG A 434 -6.22 -34.35 -5.96
N ASN A 435 -6.76 -35.54 -6.26
CA ASN A 435 -6.39 -36.76 -5.56
C ASN A 435 -4.95 -37.24 -5.87
N ASP A 436 -4.37 -36.79 -6.99
CA ASP A 436 -2.99 -37.07 -7.39
C ASP A 436 -1.97 -36.16 -6.68
N GLY A 437 -2.42 -35.23 -5.83
CA GLY A 437 -1.55 -34.31 -5.09
C GLY A 437 -0.93 -33.20 -5.96
N SER A 438 -1.40 -32.97 -7.19
CA SER A 438 -0.85 -31.94 -8.09
C SER A 438 -1.00 -30.52 -7.56
N HIS A 439 -1.98 -30.27 -6.68
CA HIS A 439 -2.16 -28.99 -6.00
C HIS A 439 -1.08 -28.70 -4.93
N LYS A 440 -0.32 -29.71 -4.52
CA LYS A 440 0.81 -29.61 -3.56
C LYS A 440 2.16 -29.47 -4.26
N LYS A 441 2.20 -29.33 -5.58
CA LYS A 441 3.43 -29.26 -6.37
C LYS A 441 3.43 -28.06 -7.30
N PHE A 442 4.55 -27.38 -7.41
CA PHE A 442 4.71 -26.25 -8.31
C PHE A 442 5.01 -26.68 -9.75
N VAL A 443 4.63 -25.85 -10.71
CA VAL A 443 5.06 -25.99 -12.11
C VAL A 443 6.58 -25.77 -12.19
N HIS A 444 7.09 -24.76 -11.46
CA HIS A 444 8.50 -24.37 -11.39
C HIS A 444 9.11 -24.74 -10.03
N GLU A 445 8.95 -25.99 -9.62
CA GLU A 445 9.28 -26.46 -8.26
C GLU A 445 10.74 -26.24 -7.86
N LYS A 446 11.68 -26.42 -8.82
CA LYS A 446 13.10 -26.20 -8.57
C LYS A 446 13.40 -24.72 -8.25
N GLU A 447 12.87 -23.83 -9.06
CA GLU A 447 13.07 -22.38 -8.89
C GLU A 447 12.39 -21.86 -7.64
N VAL A 448 11.24 -22.42 -7.25
CA VAL A 448 10.58 -22.13 -5.97
C VAL A 448 11.38 -22.67 -4.80
N LEU A 449 11.95 -23.85 -4.88
CA LEU A 449 12.86 -24.37 -3.85
C LEU A 449 14.08 -23.47 -3.70
N ASP A 450 14.71 -23.06 -4.81
CA ASP A 450 15.83 -22.10 -4.80
C ASP A 450 15.42 -20.77 -4.14
N LEU A 451 14.21 -20.28 -4.38
CA LEU A 451 13.65 -19.09 -3.74
C LEU A 451 13.51 -19.28 -2.21
N LEU A 452 12.98 -20.43 -1.78
CA LEU A 452 12.84 -20.74 -0.35
C LEU A 452 14.20 -20.92 0.33
N MET A 453 15.18 -21.57 -0.33
CA MET A 453 16.56 -21.66 0.16
C MET A 453 17.20 -20.30 0.32
N ALA A 454 16.89 -19.39 -0.60
CA ALA A 454 17.29 -18.02 -0.54
C ALA A 454 16.66 -17.28 0.63
N ILE A 455 15.38 -17.46 0.91
CA ILE A 455 14.69 -16.94 2.09
C ILE A 455 15.31 -17.51 3.38
N ASP A 456 15.65 -18.77 3.38
CA ASP A 456 16.27 -19.45 4.53
C ASP A 456 17.67 -18.94 4.86
N GLY A 457 18.42 -18.47 3.84
CA GLY A 457 19.82 -18.05 3.98
C GLY A 457 20.79 -19.21 4.15
N SER A 458 20.38 -20.45 3.83
CA SER A 458 21.18 -21.63 3.91
C SER A 458 22.09 -21.81 2.69
N LYS A 459 23.36 -22.11 2.98
CA LYS A 459 24.39 -22.56 2.08
C LYS A 459 24.95 -21.56 1.06
N GLU A 460 25.26 -21.75 -0.07
CA GLU A 460 26.15 -21.11 -1.01
C GLU A 460 25.71 -19.72 -1.52
N ASP A 461 24.43 -19.40 -1.39
CA ASP A 461 23.91 -18.07 -1.73
C ASP A 461 23.96 -17.17 -0.48
N ASN A 462 25.04 -16.44 -0.33
CA ASN A 462 25.15 -15.32 0.63
C ASN A 462 24.08 -14.23 0.43
N ASN A 463 23.05 -14.59 -0.27
CA ASN A 463 22.25 -13.65 -1.00
C ASN A 463 21.00 -13.27 -0.30
N ILE A 464 20.53 -13.73 0.73
CA ILE A 464 19.19 -13.32 1.08
C ILE A 464 18.94 -13.43 2.54
N LEU A 465 18.01 -13.02 3.07
CA LEU A 465 17.55 -13.09 4.43
C LEU A 465 18.59 -13.65 5.43
N GLY A 466 19.87 -13.40 5.15
CA GLY A 466 20.94 -13.71 6.10
C GLY A 466 20.65 -13.16 7.50
N PHE A 467 19.68 -12.25 7.61
CA PHE A 467 19.14 -11.83 8.89
C PHE A 467 18.28 -12.90 9.57
N LEU A 468 17.71 -13.92 8.90
CA LEU A 468 17.15 -15.08 9.56
C LEU A 468 18.24 -15.88 10.31
N ASN A 469 19.46 -15.76 9.85
CA ASN A 469 20.65 -16.34 10.45
C ASN A 469 21.44 -15.36 11.34
N ASP A 470 21.03 -14.10 11.43
CA ASP A 470 21.62 -13.13 12.35
C ASP A 470 21.30 -13.49 13.79
N ASP A 471 22.33 -13.53 14.67
CA ASP A 471 22.13 -13.91 16.07
C ASP A 471 21.14 -13.01 16.82
N ARG A 472 21.06 -11.74 16.43
CA ARG A 472 20.07 -10.80 17.01
C ARG A 472 18.64 -11.16 16.65
N ILE A 473 18.41 -11.77 15.50
CA ILE A 473 17.10 -12.21 15.03
C ILE A 473 16.83 -13.64 15.47
N LYS A 474 17.80 -14.54 15.35
CA LYS A 474 17.73 -15.91 15.88
C LYS A 474 17.38 -15.95 17.36
N ASN A 475 17.92 -15.03 18.15
CA ASN A 475 17.63 -14.90 19.58
C ASN A 475 16.22 -14.38 19.88
N GLY A 476 15.32 -14.42 18.94
CA GLY A 476 13.91 -14.14 19.13
C GLY A 476 13.53 -12.67 19.15
N LYS A 477 14.37 -11.80 18.56
CA LYS A 477 14.10 -10.36 18.51
C LYS A 477 13.17 -9.95 17.37
N LEU A 478 13.24 -10.66 16.22
CA LEU A 478 12.36 -10.51 15.06
C LEU A 478 12.21 -11.87 14.37
N CYS A 479 11.38 -11.92 13.31
CA CYS A 479 11.09 -13.14 12.54
C CYS A 479 10.61 -14.32 13.42
N ARG A 480 9.82 -14.02 14.44
CA ARG A 480 9.20 -15.06 15.28
C ARG A 480 7.93 -15.59 14.66
N HIS A 481 7.11 -14.70 14.15
CA HIS A 481 5.82 -15.01 13.53
C HIS A 481 5.74 -14.38 12.16
N ILE A 482 6.16 -15.16 11.16
CA ILE A 482 6.25 -14.75 9.77
C ILE A 482 4.92 -15.03 9.08
N VAL A 483 4.51 -14.16 8.15
CA VAL A 483 3.39 -14.40 7.26
C VAL A 483 3.85 -14.40 5.80
N PHE A 484 3.56 -15.47 5.07
CA PHE A 484 3.78 -15.56 3.62
C PHE A 484 2.47 -15.26 2.90
N VAL A 485 2.49 -14.24 2.06
CA VAL A 485 1.34 -13.88 1.21
C VAL A 485 1.55 -14.48 -0.17
N LEU A 486 0.74 -15.47 -0.52
CA LEU A 486 0.89 -16.29 -1.71
C LEU A 486 -0.21 -15.98 -2.75
N PRO A 487 0.05 -16.23 -4.06
CA PRO A 487 -0.90 -15.89 -5.12
C PRO A 487 -2.15 -16.77 -5.13
N TYR A 488 -2.01 -18.06 -4.85
CA TYR A 488 -3.11 -19.05 -4.93
C TYR A 488 -3.26 -19.81 -3.62
N ARG A 489 -4.48 -20.27 -3.32
CA ARG A 489 -4.74 -21.14 -2.17
C ARG A 489 -3.90 -22.42 -2.24
N ALA A 490 -3.86 -23.04 -3.39
CA ALA A 490 -3.04 -24.24 -3.61
C ALA A 490 -1.53 -23.96 -3.54
N SER A 491 -1.07 -22.70 -3.73
CA SER A 491 0.32 -22.35 -3.46
C SER A 491 0.67 -22.47 -1.98
N CYS A 492 -0.30 -22.24 -1.07
CA CYS A 492 -0.09 -22.47 0.35
C CYS A 492 0.19 -23.95 0.65
N ASP A 493 -0.60 -24.85 0.05
CA ASP A 493 -0.41 -26.30 0.20
C ASP A 493 0.92 -26.76 -0.41
N ALA A 494 1.29 -26.18 -1.56
CA ALA A 494 2.54 -26.52 -2.23
C ALA A 494 3.78 -26.02 -1.47
N VAL A 495 3.73 -24.81 -0.88
CA VAL A 495 4.82 -24.31 -0.02
C VAL A 495 4.93 -25.13 1.25
N GLU A 496 3.81 -25.47 1.89
CA GLU A 496 3.78 -26.34 3.07
C GLU A 496 4.43 -27.71 2.78
N SER A 497 4.04 -28.33 1.64
CA SER A 497 4.61 -29.62 1.20
C SER A 497 6.12 -29.49 0.96
N LEU A 498 6.54 -28.47 0.22
CA LEU A 498 7.93 -28.28 -0.15
C LEU A 498 8.84 -28.02 1.06
N ILE A 499 8.41 -27.17 2.02
CA ILE A 499 9.16 -26.93 3.26
C ILE A 499 9.21 -28.20 4.12
N THR A 500 8.11 -28.95 4.17
CA THR A 500 8.04 -30.19 4.96
C THR A 500 8.93 -31.28 4.37
N GLU A 501 8.92 -31.46 3.05
CA GLU A 501 9.73 -32.45 2.33
C GLU A 501 11.22 -32.14 2.46
N HIS A 502 11.61 -30.88 2.45
CA HIS A 502 12.99 -30.41 2.54
C HIS A 502 13.37 -29.85 3.92
N LYS A 503 12.62 -30.20 4.97
CA LYS A 503 12.80 -29.65 6.33
C LYS A 503 14.25 -29.70 6.82
N ASN A 504 14.97 -30.77 6.53
CA ASN A 504 16.36 -30.97 6.95
C ASN A 504 17.37 -30.19 6.09
N ASP A 505 16.98 -29.72 4.93
CA ASP A 505 17.83 -28.92 4.03
C ASP A 505 17.81 -27.44 4.40
N PHE A 506 16.79 -27.01 5.16
CA PHE A 506 16.66 -25.64 5.65
C PHE A 506 17.32 -25.48 7.02
N GLU A 507 18.12 -24.42 7.19
CA GLU A 507 18.73 -24.10 8.49
C GLU A 507 17.75 -23.39 9.43
N CYS A 508 16.90 -22.52 8.88
CA CYS A 508 15.97 -21.67 9.63
C CYS A 508 14.52 -22.06 9.40
N LEU A 509 14.05 -22.12 8.15
CA LEU A 509 12.64 -22.37 7.83
C LEU A 509 12.16 -23.72 8.39
N GLY A 510 13.03 -24.73 8.44
CA GLY A 510 12.70 -26.04 9.01
C GLY A 510 12.42 -26.03 10.53
N GLN A 511 12.74 -24.95 11.22
CA GLN A 511 12.51 -24.79 12.67
C GLN A 511 11.15 -24.16 13.00
N TYR A 512 10.43 -23.67 12.00
CA TYR A 512 9.14 -23.02 12.18
C TYR A 512 7.99 -24.05 12.13
N GLU A 513 6.96 -23.79 12.91
CA GLU A 513 5.67 -24.47 12.76
C GLU A 513 4.88 -23.77 11.64
N LEU A 514 4.41 -24.56 10.69
CA LEU A 514 3.65 -24.05 9.54
C LEU A 514 2.17 -23.98 9.87
N LEU A 515 1.57 -22.83 9.69
CA LEU A 515 0.13 -22.57 9.86
C LEU A 515 -0.49 -22.26 8.49
N ASN A 516 -0.94 -23.26 7.77
CA ASN A 516 -1.61 -23.10 6.49
C ASN A 516 -3.08 -22.76 6.71
N ILE A 517 -3.40 -21.46 6.63
CA ILE A 517 -4.75 -20.94 6.93
C ILE A 517 -5.62 -20.74 5.69
N ALA A 518 -5.03 -20.80 4.51
CA ALA A 518 -5.72 -20.54 3.24
C ALA A 518 -5.75 -21.73 2.28
N GLY A 519 -5.02 -22.79 2.54
CA GLY A 519 -4.89 -23.94 1.65
C GLY A 519 -6.22 -24.59 1.27
N VAL A 520 -6.21 -25.30 0.14
CA VAL A 520 -7.39 -26.08 -0.32
C VAL A 520 -7.49 -27.43 0.38
N GLU A 521 -6.39 -27.91 0.98
CA GLU A 521 -6.33 -29.18 1.70
C GLU A 521 -7.06 -29.10 3.06
N ASN A 522 -6.86 -28.02 3.79
CA ASN A 522 -7.25 -27.84 5.17
C ASN A 522 -8.48 -26.94 5.35
N GLU A 523 -9.44 -27.01 4.44
CA GLU A 523 -10.70 -26.24 4.56
C GLU A 523 -11.40 -26.51 5.90
N GLY A 524 -11.38 -25.49 6.77
CA GLY A 524 -12.12 -25.54 8.04
C GLY A 524 -11.28 -25.71 9.31
N LEU A 525 -9.94 -25.91 9.22
CA LEU A 525 -9.07 -25.97 10.40
C LEU A 525 -8.96 -24.62 11.12
N PHE A 526 -8.88 -23.52 10.36
CA PHE A 526 -8.87 -22.17 10.89
C PHE A 526 -10.08 -21.42 10.34
N ARG A 527 -11.21 -21.47 11.05
CA ARG A 527 -12.48 -20.87 10.60
C ARG A 527 -12.52 -19.36 10.88
N THR A 528 -11.87 -18.97 11.95
CA THR A 528 -11.86 -17.58 12.42
C THR A 528 -10.42 -17.10 12.64
N VAL A 529 -10.27 -15.79 12.70
CA VAL A 529 -9.02 -15.12 13.10
C VAL A 529 -8.59 -15.52 14.49
N ARG A 530 -9.58 -15.71 15.35
CA ARG A 530 -9.34 -16.11 16.74
C ARG A 530 -8.63 -17.45 16.80
N ASP A 531 -9.03 -18.41 15.96
CA ASP A 531 -8.39 -19.73 15.93
C ASP A 531 -6.89 -19.62 15.60
N VAL A 532 -6.53 -18.69 14.70
CA VAL A 532 -5.12 -18.41 14.35
C VAL A 532 -4.39 -17.75 15.51
N LYS A 533 -5.00 -16.75 16.15
CA LYS A 533 -4.40 -16.07 17.30
C LYS A 533 -4.16 -17.02 18.46
N ASP A 534 -5.18 -17.76 18.85
CA ASP A 534 -5.11 -18.71 19.97
C ASP A 534 -4.02 -19.76 19.69
N LYS A 535 -3.90 -20.22 18.44
CA LYS A 535 -2.84 -21.16 18.05
C LYS A 535 -1.45 -20.53 18.12
N ILE A 536 -1.27 -19.31 17.64
CA ILE A 536 0.02 -18.60 17.73
C ILE A 536 0.39 -18.32 19.19
N GLU A 537 -0.56 -17.88 20.02
CA GLU A 537 -0.34 -17.65 21.46
C GLU A 537 0.08 -18.94 22.16
N GLN A 538 -0.60 -20.04 21.88
CA GLN A 538 -0.21 -21.36 22.40
C GLN A 538 1.22 -21.73 22.03
N LEU A 539 1.59 -21.55 20.77
CA LEU A 539 2.93 -21.90 20.28
C LEU A 539 4.00 -20.94 20.85
N GLU A 540 3.69 -19.64 20.92
CA GLU A 540 4.61 -18.64 21.47
C GLU A 540 4.89 -18.88 22.97
N SER A 541 3.89 -19.31 23.75
CA SER A 541 4.09 -19.67 25.15
C SER A 541 5.08 -20.81 25.35
N HIS A 542 5.25 -21.66 24.34
CA HIS A 542 6.26 -22.74 24.30
C HIS A 542 7.56 -22.34 23.58
N GLY A 543 7.72 -21.06 23.22
CA GLY A 543 8.89 -20.56 22.52
C GLY A 543 8.96 -20.93 21.03
N VAL A 544 7.88 -21.51 20.46
CA VAL A 544 7.82 -21.97 19.07
C VAL A 544 7.58 -20.82 18.12
N LYS A 545 8.34 -20.77 17.03
CA LYS A 545 8.19 -19.79 15.95
C LYS A 545 7.21 -20.31 14.90
N THR A 546 6.49 -19.41 14.22
CA THR A 546 5.48 -19.81 13.23
C THR A 546 5.67 -19.14 11.88
N ILE A 547 5.31 -19.87 10.81
CA ILE A 547 5.08 -19.29 9.47
C ILE A 547 3.61 -19.50 9.12
N THR A 548 2.88 -18.41 8.95
CA THR A 548 1.49 -18.45 8.49
C THR A 548 1.46 -18.35 6.97
N LEU A 549 0.87 -19.33 6.29
CA LEU A 549 0.69 -19.36 4.85
C LEU A 549 -0.73 -18.85 4.52
N THR A 550 -0.83 -17.78 3.76
CA THR A 550 -2.11 -17.14 3.45
C THR A 550 -2.14 -16.57 2.02
N VAL A 551 -3.34 -16.35 1.56
CA VAL A 551 -3.67 -15.46 0.43
C VAL A 551 -4.39 -14.22 0.99
N ASN A 552 -5.23 -13.56 0.23
CA ASN A 552 -5.93 -12.36 0.72
C ASN A 552 -6.90 -12.59 1.88
N ARG A 553 -7.32 -13.83 2.13
CA ARG A 553 -8.42 -14.16 3.05
C ARG A 553 -8.31 -13.54 4.44
N MET A 554 -7.13 -13.57 5.06
CA MET A 554 -6.93 -13.03 6.40
C MET A 554 -6.30 -11.64 6.42
N LEU A 555 -6.00 -11.09 5.26
CA LEU A 555 -5.41 -9.75 5.16
C LEU A 555 -6.47 -8.65 5.19
N THR A 556 -7.73 -9.01 5.03
CA THR A 556 -8.83 -8.04 5.02
C THR A 556 -9.62 -8.10 6.33
N GLY A 557 -9.44 -7.12 7.19
CA GLY A 557 -10.23 -6.95 8.43
C GLY A 557 -9.72 -7.63 9.69
N THR A 558 -8.63 -8.40 9.61
CA THR A 558 -8.14 -9.22 10.70
C THR A 558 -6.86 -8.71 11.30
N THR A 559 -6.74 -8.77 12.60
CA THR A 559 -5.54 -8.36 13.34
C THR A 559 -4.95 -9.57 14.06
N VAL A 560 -3.83 -10.06 13.57
CA VAL A 560 -2.93 -10.96 14.32
C VAL A 560 -1.75 -10.11 14.78
N GLU A 561 -1.77 -9.72 16.04
CA GLU A 561 -0.83 -8.76 16.60
C GLU A 561 0.60 -9.31 16.70
N GLN A 562 0.74 -10.63 16.75
CA GLN A 562 2.02 -11.32 16.85
C GLN A 562 2.84 -11.30 15.55
N TRP A 563 2.21 -11.16 14.38
CA TRP A 563 2.95 -11.12 13.11
C TRP A 563 3.96 -9.96 13.09
N ASP A 564 5.23 -10.30 13.00
CA ASP A 564 6.34 -9.35 12.98
C ASP A 564 7.04 -9.23 11.63
N THR A 565 6.89 -10.22 10.78
CA THR A 565 7.55 -10.27 9.47
C THR A 565 6.55 -10.73 8.40
N MET A 566 6.55 -10.04 7.25
CA MET A 566 5.78 -10.44 6.07
C MET A 566 6.71 -10.67 4.90
N VAL A 567 6.58 -11.81 4.25
CA VAL A 567 7.19 -12.12 2.96
C VAL A 567 6.10 -12.06 1.90
N TYR A 568 6.16 -11.04 1.06
CA TYR A 568 5.13 -10.78 0.05
C TYR A 568 5.50 -11.46 -1.26
N LEU A 569 4.89 -12.60 -1.53
CA LEU A 569 5.16 -13.50 -2.66
C LEU A 569 4.03 -13.49 -3.70
N LYS A 570 3.32 -12.42 -3.81
CA LYS A 570 2.21 -12.25 -4.75
C LYS A 570 2.39 -10.98 -5.57
N ASP A 571 2.14 -11.06 -6.88
CA ASP A 571 2.04 -9.86 -7.70
C ASP A 571 0.72 -9.13 -7.46
N THR A 572 0.78 -7.82 -7.40
CA THR A 572 -0.39 -6.95 -7.40
C THR A 572 -0.05 -5.62 -8.07
N VAL A 573 -0.98 -5.11 -8.86
CA VAL A 573 -0.93 -3.77 -9.43
C VAL A 573 -1.72 -2.77 -8.59
N SER A 574 -2.41 -3.25 -7.56
CA SER A 574 -3.26 -2.43 -6.68
C SER A 574 -2.49 -1.89 -5.48
N PRO A 575 -2.20 -0.57 -5.41
CA PRO A 575 -1.61 0.04 -4.21
C PRO A 575 -2.44 -0.22 -2.95
N GLN A 576 -3.75 -0.23 -3.11
CA GLN A 576 -4.68 -0.47 -2.00
C GLN A 576 -4.53 -1.88 -1.43
N GLU A 577 -4.48 -2.90 -2.28
CA GLU A 577 -4.29 -4.30 -1.85
C GLU A 577 -2.95 -4.47 -1.13
N TYR A 578 -1.89 -3.91 -1.69
CA TYR A 578 -0.55 -3.95 -1.11
C TYR A 578 -0.52 -3.28 0.28
N ASP A 579 -1.02 -2.05 0.40
CA ASP A 579 -1.06 -1.34 1.68
C ASP A 579 -1.94 -2.04 2.71
N GLN A 580 -3.07 -2.60 2.30
CA GLN A 580 -3.94 -3.38 3.22
C GLN A 580 -3.20 -4.61 3.79
N ALA A 581 -2.40 -5.29 2.97
CA ALA A 581 -1.57 -6.39 3.43
C ALA A 581 -0.54 -5.91 4.45
N ILE A 582 0.24 -4.89 4.10
CA ILE A 582 1.34 -4.40 4.96
C ILE A 582 0.83 -3.82 6.28
N PHE A 583 -0.31 -3.13 6.27
CA PHE A 583 -0.88 -2.57 7.50
C PHE A 583 -1.21 -3.62 8.55
N ARG A 584 -1.32 -4.90 8.18
CA ARG A 584 -1.50 -6.00 9.15
C ARG A 584 -0.27 -6.22 10.03
N LEU A 585 0.91 -5.90 9.55
CA LEU A 585 2.12 -5.91 10.38
C LEU A 585 2.15 -4.77 11.40
N GLN A 586 1.53 -3.63 11.10
CA GLN A 586 1.63 -2.41 11.89
C GLN A 586 0.71 -2.38 13.11
N ASN A 587 0.11 -3.50 13.48
CA ASN A 587 -0.64 -3.61 14.71
C ASN A 587 0.29 -3.63 15.92
N GLN A 588 -0.12 -2.97 16.99
CA GLN A 588 0.61 -3.01 18.24
C GLN A 588 0.53 -4.41 18.86
N TYR A 589 1.65 -4.87 19.40
CA TYR A 589 1.71 -6.05 20.25
C TYR A 589 2.36 -5.66 21.57
N VAL A 590 1.53 -5.42 22.57
CA VAL A 590 1.94 -4.94 23.90
C VAL A 590 1.41 -5.91 24.94
N ARG A 591 2.28 -6.40 25.81
CA ARG A 591 1.91 -7.19 26.98
C ARG A 591 1.86 -6.33 28.22
N GLU A 592 0.93 -6.60 29.12
CA GLU A 592 0.78 -5.95 30.39
C GLU A 592 1.30 -6.86 31.50
N TYR A 593 2.07 -6.29 32.41
CA TYR A 593 2.55 -6.93 33.63
C TYR A 593 2.06 -6.12 34.83
N ARG A 594 1.65 -6.81 35.88
CA ARG A 594 1.04 -6.18 37.04
C ARG A 594 1.78 -6.59 38.31
N ASP A 595 1.86 -5.65 39.27
CA ASP A 595 2.25 -5.95 40.64
C ASP A 595 1.05 -6.35 41.50
N GLU A 596 1.28 -6.65 42.76
CA GLU A 596 0.25 -7.04 43.74
C GLU A 596 -0.75 -5.92 44.03
N GLU A 597 -0.34 -4.67 43.91
CA GLU A 597 -1.17 -3.48 44.13
C GLU A 597 -1.98 -3.10 42.89
N GLY A 598 -1.73 -3.76 41.76
CA GLY A 598 -2.41 -3.55 40.50
C GLY A 598 -1.81 -2.47 39.60
N HIS A 599 -0.62 -1.95 39.95
CA HIS A 599 0.11 -1.08 39.04
C HIS A 599 0.53 -1.83 37.77
N VAL A 600 0.54 -1.15 36.66
CA VAL A 600 0.75 -1.78 35.33
C VAL A 600 2.01 -1.24 34.67
N ILE A 601 2.85 -2.14 34.21
CA ILE A 601 3.87 -1.84 33.20
C ILE A 601 3.46 -2.44 31.87
N LYS A 602 3.81 -1.75 30.77
CA LYS A 602 3.52 -2.24 29.41
C LYS A 602 4.81 -2.48 28.67
N TYR A 603 4.95 -3.70 28.18
CA TYR A 603 6.10 -4.11 27.42
C TYR A 603 5.76 -4.21 25.92
N ASN A 604 6.50 -3.47 25.10
CA ASN A 604 6.33 -3.50 23.64
C ASN A 604 7.02 -4.75 23.07
N MET A 605 6.22 -5.77 22.76
CA MET A 605 6.70 -7.06 22.23
C MET A 605 7.16 -6.96 20.76
N LYS A 606 6.74 -5.90 20.05
CA LYS A 606 7.00 -5.74 18.62
C LYS A 606 7.34 -4.27 18.29
N PRO A 607 8.54 -3.80 18.63
CA PRO A 607 8.94 -2.42 18.32
C PRO A 607 9.19 -2.18 16.83
N GLN A 608 9.46 -3.23 16.08
CA GLN A 608 9.70 -3.20 14.63
C GLN A 608 9.01 -4.33 13.92
N THR A 609 8.77 -4.13 12.63
CA THR A 609 8.27 -5.15 11.70
C THR A 609 9.09 -5.15 10.42
N LEU A 610 9.18 -6.31 9.78
CA LEU A 610 9.90 -6.47 8.54
C LEU A 610 8.94 -6.78 7.39
N LEU A 611 9.05 -6.03 6.31
CA LEU A 611 8.41 -6.36 5.04
C LEU A 611 9.50 -6.79 4.05
N VAL A 612 9.35 -7.98 3.50
CA VAL A 612 10.26 -8.54 2.48
C VAL A 612 9.50 -8.65 1.17
N ASP A 613 10.00 -8.00 0.13
CA ASP A 613 9.42 -8.01 -1.20
C ASP A 613 10.48 -8.37 -2.24
N PHE A 614 10.17 -9.33 -3.10
CA PHE A 614 11.05 -9.81 -4.17
C PHE A 614 10.82 -9.09 -5.51
N GLU A 615 9.98 -8.05 -5.51
CA GLU A 615 9.77 -7.19 -6.67
C GLU A 615 10.03 -5.71 -6.28
N PRO A 616 11.30 -5.27 -6.26
CA PRO A 616 11.68 -3.92 -5.86
C PRO A 616 10.94 -2.82 -6.61
N ALA A 617 10.74 -3.00 -7.93
CA ALA A 617 10.03 -2.03 -8.75
C ALA A 617 8.59 -1.80 -8.29
N ARG A 618 7.90 -2.85 -7.82
CA ARG A 618 6.57 -2.74 -7.22
C ARG A 618 6.61 -1.88 -5.96
N MET A 619 7.51 -2.18 -5.03
CA MET A 619 7.64 -1.43 -3.78
C MET A 619 7.89 0.06 -4.04
N PHE A 620 8.73 0.39 -5.03
CA PHE A 620 9.05 1.76 -5.39
C PHE A 620 7.85 2.50 -5.99
N ARG A 621 7.12 1.85 -6.91
CA ARG A 621 5.87 2.41 -7.48
C ARG A 621 4.81 2.69 -6.41
N MET A 622 4.61 1.73 -5.49
CA MET A 622 3.66 1.92 -4.40
C MET A 622 4.06 3.10 -3.50
N GLN A 623 5.35 3.25 -3.24
CA GLN A 623 5.87 4.35 -2.44
C GLN A 623 5.69 5.71 -3.13
N GLU A 624 5.95 5.78 -4.42
CA GLU A 624 5.79 6.99 -5.22
C GLU A 624 4.31 7.38 -5.33
N SER A 625 3.42 6.45 -5.67
CA SER A 625 1.96 6.69 -5.75
C SER A 625 1.39 7.22 -4.41
N LYS A 626 1.84 6.66 -3.30
CA LYS A 626 1.45 7.10 -1.96
C LYS A 626 1.91 8.53 -1.68
N ALA A 627 3.14 8.86 -2.03
CA ALA A 627 3.69 10.19 -1.86
C ALA A 627 2.97 11.23 -2.73
N GLN A 628 2.58 10.89 -3.96
CA GLN A 628 1.78 11.74 -4.84
C GLN A 628 0.41 12.07 -4.21
N ILE A 629 -0.31 11.07 -3.75
CA ILE A 629 -1.63 11.27 -3.11
C ILE A 629 -1.49 12.16 -1.89
N TYR A 630 -0.45 11.99 -1.10
CA TYR A 630 -0.20 12.84 0.06
C TYR A 630 0.04 14.29 -0.36
N ASN A 631 0.90 14.53 -1.34
CA ASN A 631 1.22 15.87 -1.82
C ASN A 631 -0.01 16.62 -2.36
N VAL A 632 -0.88 15.95 -3.10
CA VAL A 632 -2.12 16.57 -3.61
C VAL A 632 -3.01 17.07 -2.48
N ASN A 633 -3.02 16.39 -1.34
CA ASN A 633 -3.84 16.79 -0.19
C ASN A 633 -3.19 17.87 0.68
N THR A 634 -1.87 17.86 0.81
CA THR A 634 -1.13 18.74 1.73
C THR A 634 -0.48 19.94 1.02
N ASP A 635 -0.10 19.81 -0.24
CA ASP A 635 0.53 20.88 -1.03
C ASP A 635 -0.45 21.46 -2.07
N LYS A 636 -0.68 22.76 -2.02
CA LYS A 636 -1.52 23.47 -2.99
C LYS A 636 -0.94 23.48 -4.41
N LYS A 637 0.36 23.21 -4.55
CA LYS A 637 1.10 23.16 -5.82
C LYS A 637 1.20 21.74 -6.41
N GLY A 638 0.49 20.76 -5.85
CA GLY A 638 0.52 19.38 -6.32
C GLY A 638 1.86 18.69 -6.01
N ASN A 639 2.47 18.04 -6.99
CA ASN A 639 3.68 17.23 -6.80
C ASN A 639 5.01 18.01 -6.75
N GLY A 640 4.98 19.32 -6.49
CA GLY A 640 6.19 20.16 -6.46
C GLY A 640 7.22 19.78 -5.40
N LYS A 641 6.84 18.95 -4.40
CA LYS A 641 7.70 18.48 -3.31
C LYS A 641 7.73 16.96 -3.20
N LEU A 642 7.52 16.25 -4.31
CA LEU A 642 7.42 14.80 -4.30
C LEU A 642 8.67 14.14 -3.70
N SER A 643 9.88 14.59 -4.10
CA SER A 643 11.13 14.05 -3.59
C SER A 643 11.31 14.27 -2.08
N GLU A 644 10.95 15.45 -1.56
CA GLU A 644 10.97 15.75 -0.13
C GLU A 644 10.01 14.82 0.63
N ARG A 645 8.85 14.55 0.05
CA ARG A 645 7.86 13.66 0.65
C ARG A 645 8.34 12.22 0.69
N ILE A 646 8.92 11.73 -0.40
CA ILE A 646 9.52 10.40 -0.44
C ILE A 646 10.65 10.28 0.59
N ALA A 647 11.49 11.31 0.73
CA ALA A 647 12.56 11.33 1.73
C ALA A 647 12.03 11.19 3.15
N GLU A 648 10.94 11.88 3.48
CA GLU A 648 10.30 11.78 4.78
C GLU A 648 9.71 10.40 5.06
N GLU A 649 9.03 9.80 4.07
CA GLU A 649 8.50 8.43 4.18
C GLU A 649 9.63 7.40 4.36
N LEU A 650 10.76 7.56 3.65
CA LEU A 650 11.93 6.69 3.78
C LEU A 650 12.63 6.85 5.14
N ARG A 651 12.61 8.04 5.74
CA ARG A 651 13.12 8.26 7.10
C ARG A 651 12.32 7.44 8.13
N ILE A 652 11.02 7.39 7.96
CA ILE A 652 10.10 6.72 8.88
C ILE A 652 10.10 5.22 8.67
N SER A 653 10.02 4.80 7.41
CA SER A 653 9.99 3.41 6.99
C SER A 653 11.05 3.17 5.91
N PRO A 654 12.30 2.92 6.31
CA PRO A 654 13.40 2.79 5.36
C PRO A 654 13.21 1.58 4.45
N ILE A 655 13.69 1.72 3.22
CA ILE A 655 13.82 0.62 2.26
C ILE A 655 15.29 0.29 2.13
N ILE A 656 15.63 -0.98 2.30
CA ILE A 656 16.97 -1.52 2.13
C ILE A 656 16.93 -2.47 0.94
N VAL A 657 17.71 -2.17 -0.09
CA VAL A 657 17.90 -3.08 -1.23
C VAL A 657 19.06 -4.02 -0.93
N ILE A 658 18.80 -5.30 -1.14
CA ILE A 658 19.81 -6.35 -1.03
C ILE A 658 20.05 -6.94 -2.43
N ASN A 659 21.27 -6.77 -2.91
CA ASN A 659 21.71 -7.28 -4.20
C ASN A 659 23.05 -8.03 -4.02
N LYS A 660 23.00 -9.33 -4.14
CA LYS A 660 24.15 -10.22 -3.87
C LYS A 660 24.78 -9.92 -2.50
N ASP A 661 26.00 -9.46 -2.47
CA ASP A 661 26.73 -9.18 -1.23
C ASP A 661 26.60 -7.72 -0.73
N LYS A 662 25.79 -6.91 -1.39
CA LYS A 662 25.66 -5.47 -1.09
C LYS A 662 24.28 -5.15 -0.56
N MET A 663 24.29 -4.43 0.57
CA MET A 663 23.10 -3.78 1.11
C MET A 663 23.26 -2.28 0.95
N ARG A 664 22.20 -1.60 0.53
CA ARG A 664 22.16 -0.15 0.56
C ARG A 664 20.77 0.36 0.93
N GLN A 665 20.75 1.47 1.61
CA GLN A 665 19.51 2.22 1.82
C GLN A 665 19.08 2.86 0.52
N VAL A 666 17.79 2.89 0.25
CA VAL A 666 17.18 3.55 -0.89
C VAL A 666 17.05 5.04 -0.62
N GLU A 667 17.46 5.84 -1.56
CA GLU A 667 17.30 7.30 -1.57
C GLU A 667 16.08 7.70 -2.42
N PRO A 668 15.51 8.91 -2.26
CA PRO A 668 14.37 9.35 -3.06
C PRO A 668 14.60 9.28 -4.57
N ASN A 669 15.78 9.60 -5.03
CA ASN A 669 16.13 9.55 -6.45
C ASN A 669 16.12 8.11 -6.99
N ASP A 670 16.53 7.12 -6.20
CA ASP A 670 16.46 5.71 -6.60
C ASP A 670 15.03 5.29 -6.93
N ILE A 671 14.06 5.76 -6.13
CA ILE A 671 12.63 5.48 -6.36
C ILE A 671 12.17 6.14 -7.65
N LEU A 672 12.47 7.42 -7.83
CA LEU A 672 12.05 8.15 -9.03
C LEU A 672 12.68 7.56 -10.29
N GLU A 673 13.97 7.26 -10.27
CA GLU A 673 14.67 6.61 -11.40
C GLU A 673 14.13 5.21 -11.70
N ALA A 674 13.81 4.43 -10.67
CA ALA A 674 13.24 3.08 -10.84
C ALA A 674 11.81 3.14 -11.40
N VAL A 675 10.99 4.09 -10.96
CA VAL A 675 9.65 4.33 -11.49
C VAL A 675 9.74 4.79 -12.95
N ASP A 676 10.66 5.68 -13.25
CA ASP A 676 10.93 6.14 -14.61
C ASP A 676 11.39 4.98 -15.52
N ALA A 677 12.29 4.14 -15.04
CA ALA A 677 12.75 2.96 -15.76
C ALA A 677 11.63 1.93 -15.98
N TYR A 678 10.77 1.75 -14.99
CA TYR A 678 9.60 0.87 -15.11
C TYR A 678 8.59 1.45 -16.11
N SER A 679 8.26 2.73 -15.97
CA SER A 679 7.40 3.45 -16.90
C SER A 679 7.95 3.39 -18.32
N ALA A 680 9.26 3.52 -18.52
CA ALA A 680 9.89 3.38 -19.84
C ALA A 680 9.69 2.01 -20.49
N ASN A 681 9.36 0.97 -19.72
CA ASN A 681 9.08 -0.38 -20.23
C ASN A 681 7.60 -0.62 -20.53
N LYS A 682 6.70 0.23 -20.02
CA LYS A 682 5.26 0.17 -20.31
C LYS A 682 4.95 0.83 -21.65
N SER A 683 3.95 0.30 -22.37
CA SER A 683 3.41 1.00 -23.52
C SER A 683 2.64 2.25 -23.09
N ILE A 684 2.47 3.22 -23.98
CA ILE A 684 1.70 4.44 -23.68
C ILE A 684 0.22 4.13 -23.42
N LEU A 685 -0.30 3.09 -23.99
CA LEU A 685 -1.69 2.65 -23.76
C LEU A 685 -1.83 2.13 -22.33
N ASP A 686 -0.89 1.30 -21.87
CA ASP A 686 -0.87 0.81 -20.49
C ASP A 686 -0.63 1.96 -19.50
N GLU A 687 0.22 2.92 -19.84
CA GLU A 687 0.44 4.13 -19.04
C GLU A 687 -0.84 4.98 -18.88
N ALA A 688 -1.61 5.12 -19.96
CA ALA A 688 -2.88 5.84 -19.92
C ALA A 688 -3.95 5.08 -19.13
N THR A 689 -3.91 3.75 -19.11
CA THR A 689 -4.82 2.93 -18.29
C THR A 689 -4.50 2.99 -16.81
N ASP A 690 -3.27 3.32 -16.43
CA ASP A 690 -2.91 3.57 -15.04
C ASP A 690 -3.51 4.88 -14.50
N ILE A 691 -3.89 5.83 -15.37
CA ILE A 691 -4.55 7.07 -14.95
C ILE A 691 -5.97 6.71 -14.50
N PRO A 692 -6.33 7.03 -13.25
CA PRO A 692 -7.67 6.74 -12.76
C PRO A 692 -8.74 7.42 -13.60
N VAL A 693 -9.80 6.71 -13.90
CA VAL A 693 -10.89 7.24 -14.72
C VAL A 693 -11.84 8.05 -13.86
N ASP A 694 -11.98 9.31 -14.17
CA ASP A 694 -12.94 10.20 -13.51
C ASP A 694 -14.32 10.10 -14.17
N ALA A 695 -15.23 9.34 -13.54
CA ALA A 695 -16.57 9.14 -14.05
C ALA A 695 -17.42 10.42 -14.13
N SER A 696 -17.04 11.49 -13.40
CA SER A 696 -17.75 12.77 -13.49
C SER A 696 -17.60 13.42 -14.87
N LEU A 697 -16.52 13.09 -15.59
CA LEU A 697 -16.30 13.58 -16.95
C LEU A 697 -17.37 13.07 -17.90
N LEU A 698 -18.00 11.92 -17.62
CA LEU A 698 -19.10 11.36 -18.43
C LEU A 698 -20.44 12.06 -18.22
N THR A 699 -20.54 12.99 -17.29
CA THR A 699 -21.76 13.82 -17.10
C THR A 699 -21.74 15.12 -17.92
N ASN A 700 -20.61 15.44 -18.55
CA ASN A 700 -20.44 16.64 -19.36
C ASN A 700 -20.72 16.35 -20.84
N GLU A 701 -21.63 17.10 -21.47
CA GLU A 701 -22.06 16.90 -22.85
C GLU A 701 -20.93 17.06 -23.88
N ASP A 702 -20.01 18.00 -23.64
CA ASP A 702 -18.87 18.25 -24.55
C ASP A 702 -17.88 17.10 -24.52
N VAL A 703 -17.59 16.58 -23.30
CA VAL A 703 -16.72 15.40 -23.12
C VAL A 703 -17.38 14.16 -23.73
N LEU A 704 -18.66 13.94 -23.45
CA LEU A 704 -19.43 12.83 -24.03
C LEU A 704 -19.49 12.91 -25.55
N GLY A 705 -19.73 14.08 -26.10
CA GLY A 705 -19.75 14.31 -27.54
C GLY A 705 -18.40 13.95 -28.19
N ALA A 706 -17.30 14.38 -27.59
CA ALA A 706 -15.96 14.06 -28.05
C ALA A 706 -15.64 12.56 -27.91
N LEU A 707 -15.98 11.94 -26.79
CA LEU A 707 -15.76 10.50 -26.59
C LEU A 707 -16.59 9.64 -27.55
N LYS A 708 -17.81 10.05 -27.87
CA LYS A 708 -18.66 9.34 -28.85
C LYS A 708 -18.08 9.41 -30.26
N THR A 709 -17.40 10.51 -30.62
CA THR A 709 -16.75 10.69 -31.93
C THR A 709 -15.37 10.07 -32.03
N LEU A 710 -14.75 9.69 -30.91
CA LEU A 710 -13.47 9.00 -30.88
C LEU A 710 -13.62 7.61 -31.53
N TYR A 711 -12.93 7.44 -32.65
CA TYR A 711 -12.74 6.12 -33.25
C TYR A 711 -11.53 5.44 -32.59
N PRO A 712 -11.53 4.11 -32.48
CA PRO A 712 -10.32 3.38 -32.09
C PRO A 712 -9.17 3.80 -32.99
N ILE A 713 -8.03 4.14 -32.42
CA ILE A 713 -6.83 4.53 -33.18
C ILE A 713 -6.52 3.40 -34.17
N GLY A 714 -6.45 3.71 -35.46
CA GLY A 714 -6.13 2.73 -36.52
C GLY A 714 -7.30 2.02 -37.22
N SER A 715 -8.57 2.36 -36.99
CA SER A 715 -9.69 1.48 -37.27
C SER A 715 -10.52 1.75 -38.55
N LYS A 716 -10.08 2.43 -39.57
CA LYS A 716 -10.99 2.53 -40.76
C LYS A 716 -10.68 1.67 -41.99
N LYS A 717 -9.53 1.00 -42.08
CA LYS A 717 -9.22 0.10 -43.23
C LYS A 717 -8.20 -1.01 -42.95
N GLY A 718 -7.91 -1.39 -41.75
CA GLY A 718 -7.01 -2.48 -41.42
C GLY A 718 -7.72 -3.85 -41.34
N ILE A 719 -7.02 -4.92 -41.68
CA ILE A 719 -7.46 -6.29 -41.45
C ILE A 719 -7.77 -6.44 -39.93
N LYS A 720 -9.01 -6.81 -39.62
CA LYS A 720 -9.35 -7.19 -38.22
C LYS A 720 -8.58 -8.46 -37.89
N MET A 721 -7.44 -8.30 -37.23
CA MET A 721 -6.85 -9.44 -36.52
C MET A 721 -7.59 -9.58 -35.17
N PRO A 722 -7.90 -10.80 -34.75
CA PRO A 722 -8.45 -11.01 -33.41
C PRO A 722 -7.51 -10.38 -32.40
N ALA A 723 -8.08 -9.67 -31.42
CA ALA A 723 -7.29 -9.10 -30.34
C ALA A 723 -6.47 -10.23 -29.69
N TYR A 724 -5.16 -10.06 -29.66
CA TYR A 724 -4.29 -10.93 -28.89
C TYR A 724 -4.70 -10.72 -27.42
N LYS A 725 -5.23 -11.78 -26.82
CA LYS A 725 -5.49 -11.79 -25.40
C LYS A 725 -4.14 -11.96 -24.73
N GLU A 726 -3.53 -10.87 -24.29
CA GLU A 726 -2.38 -10.94 -23.39
C GLU A 726 -2.82 -11.59 -22.11
N GLY A 727 -2.26 -12.76 -21.88
CA GLY A 727 -2.13 -13.54 -20.69
C GLY A 727 -3.11 -13.28 -19.57
N GLY A 728 -4.06 -14.06 -19.47
CA GLY A 728 -5.05 -14.00 -18.42
C GLY A 728 -6.30 -14.77 -18.75
N ASP A 729 -6.34 -15.43 -19.88
CA ASP A 729 -7.22 -16.57 -20.04
C ASP A 729 -6.65 -17.75 -19.28
N ASP A 730 -6.11 -17.45 -18.17
CA ASP A 730 -5.88 -18.48 -17.26
C ASP A 730 -7.20 -18.88 -16.74
N ILE A 731 -7.50 -19.96 -17.44
CA ILE A 731 -7.66 -21.04 -16.63
C ILE A 731 -9.10 -21.29 -16.38
N ASP A 732 -9.75 -21.42 -17.47
CA ASP A 732 -10.72 -22.51 -17.53
C ASP A 732 -10.08 -23.70 -18.29
N THR A 733 -9.22 -24.44 -17.63
CA THR A 733 -8.81 -25.78 -18.05
C THR A 733 -9.81 -26.83 -17.54
N GLY A 734 -11.01 -26.43 -17.28
CA GLY A 734 -12.10 -27.32 -16.99
C GLY A 734 -13.08 -27.32 -18.14
N ASP A 735 -12.91 -28.23 -19.04
CA ASP A 735 -13.82 -28.82 -20.04
C ASP A 735 -13.35 -28.65 -21.48
N ALA A 736 -12.28 -29.37 -21.81
CA ALA A 736 -12.12 -29.92 -23.12
C ALA A 736 -12.91 -31.24 -23.19
N THR A 737 -14.22 -31.18 -23.28
CA THR A 737 -15.02 -32.27 -23.86
C THR A 737 -16.29 -31.73 -24.43
N ASN A 738 -16.41 -32.03 -25.72
CA ASN A 738 -17.60 -32.00 -26.55
C ASN A 738 -17.84 -30.73 -27.35
N GLY A 739 -17.26 -30.79 -28.56
CA GLY A 739 -17.83 -30.15 -29.70
C GLY A 739 -19.27 -30.61 -29.94
N LYS A 740 -20.12 -29.63 -30.17
CA LYS A 740 -21.26 -29.74 -31.05
C LYS A 740 -21.50 -28.37 -31.64
N ASP A 741 -21.27 -28.31 -32.93
CA ASP A 741 -21.87 -27.29 -33.80
C ASP A 741 -23.38 -27.29 -33.60
N ASP A 742 -23.93 -26.11 -33.33
CA ASP A 742 -25.33 -25.85 -33.65
C ASP A 742 -25.51 -24.43 -34.18
N GLU A 743 -25.88 -24.38 -35.40
CA GLU A 743 -26.38 -23.20 -36.11
C GLU A 743 -27.75 -22.77 -35.54
N GLY A 744 -27.90 -21.48 -35.44
CA GLY A 744 -29.18 -20.80 -35.61
C GLY A 744 -30.16 -20.81 -34.43
N GLY A 745 -30.22 -19.73 -33.75
CA GLY A 745 -31.30 -19.42 -32.80
C GLY A 745 -31.29 -17.95 -32.40
N THR A 746 -32.07 -17.15 -33.11
CA THR A 746 -32.48 -15.80 -32.71
C THR A 746 -33.23 -15.84 -31.39
N THR A 747 -32.65 -15.29 -30.31
CA THR A 747 -33.35 -14.98 -29.10
C THR A 747 -33.54 -13.48 -28.91
N PRO A 748 -34.67 -13.01 -28.36
CA PRO A 748 -35.04 -11.60 -28.37
C PRO A 748 -34.15 -10.78 -27.39
N LYS A 749 -33.75 -9.60 -27.86
CA LYS A 749 -33.04 -8.60 -27.06
C LYS A 749 -33.87 -8.15 -25.89
N ASN A 750 -33.39 -8.38 -24.68
CA ASN A 750 -33.88 -7.71 -23.48
C ASN A 750 -33.32 -6.27 -23.46
N GLU A 751 -34.22 -5.29 -23.44
CA GLU A 751 -33.90 -3.85 -23.50
C GLU A 751 -33.19 -3.28 -22.26
N ASN A 752 -32.89 -4.06 -21.23
CA ASN A 752 -32.25 -3.59 -20.00
C ASN A 752 -30.73 -3.84 -19.93
N GLY A 753 -30.09 -4.38 -20.96
CA GLY A 753 -28.62 -4.62 -21.01
C GLY A 753 -27.80 -3.48 -21.59
N ASN A 754 -28.41 -2.50 -22.24
CA ASN A 754 -27.72 -1.51 -23.07
C ASN A 754 -26.99 -0.39 -22.28
N SER A 755 -27.38 -0.05 -21.07
CA SER A 755 -26.76 1.11 -20.38
C SER A 755 -25.41 0.81 -19.74
N LYS A 756 -25.18 -0.40 -19.29
CA LYS A 756 -23.94 -0.82 -18.62
C LYS A 756 -22.79 -1.04 -19.62
N ASP A 757 -23.08 -1.66 -20.74
CA ASP A 757 -22.10 -1.88 -21.83
C ASP A 757 -21.69 -0.57 -22.52
N GLU A 758 -22.61 0.40 -22.61
CA GLU A 758 -22.36 1.72 -23.17
C GLU A 758 -21.47 2.59 -22.27
N GLN A 759 -21.64 2.48 -20.95
CA GLN A 759 -20.84 3.19 -19.97
C GLN A 759 -19.40 2.63 -19.90
N ASP A 760 -19.23 1.32 -19.92
CA ASP A 760 -17.93 0.65 -19.99
C ASP A 760 -17.17 1.02 -21.26
N GLU A 761 -17.86 1.18 -22.39
CA GLU A 761 -17.25 1.62 -23.65
C GLU A 761 -16.79 3.09 -23.57
N LEU A 762 -17.56 3.96 -22.94
CA LEU A 762 -17.20 5.37 -22.75
C LEU A 762 -15.99 5.53 -21.82
N LEU A 763 -15.90 4.74 -20.75
CA LEU A 763 -14.73 4.74 -19.87
C LEU A 763 -13.45 4.30 -20.59
N LYS A 764 -13.53 3.27 -21.43
CA LYS A 764 -12.41 2.85 -22.29
C LYS A 764 -11.99 3.95 -23.27
N LYS A 765 -12.96 4.68 -23.82
CA LYS A 765 -12.69 5.82 -24.70
C LYS A 765 -12.01 6.97 -23.96
N LEU A 766 -12.36 7.21 -22.69
CA LEU A 766 -11.71 8.23 -21.86
C LEU A 766 -10.24 7.89 -21.59
N SER A 767 -9.95 6.63 -21.27
CA SER A 767 -8.56 6.16 -21.12
C SER A 767 -7.78 6.32 -22.44
N THR A 768 -8.41 6.01 -23.57
CA THR A 768 -7.82 6.25 -24.90
C THR A 768 -7.55 7.74 -25.11
N PHE A 769 -8.45 8.62 -24.66
CA PHE A 769 -8.26 10.06 -24.78
C PHE A 769 -7.08 10.57 -23.95
N TYR A 770 -6.86 10.02 -22.75
CA TYR A 770 -5.67 10.31 -21.98
C TYR A 770 -4.38 9.92 -22.73
N SER A 771 -4.37 8.78 -23.43
CA SER A 771 -3.20 8.42 -24.25
C SER A 771 -2.91 9.44 -25.34
N LEU A 772 -3.94 10.05 -25.95
CA LEU A 772 -3.77 11.12 -26.95
C LEU A 772 -3.14 12.38 -26.36
N ILE A 773 -3.49 12.74 -25.12
CA ILE A 773 -2.86 13.83 -24.37
C ILE A 773 -1.37 13.55 -24.17
N LEU A 774 -1.02 12.33 -23.77
CA LEU A 774 0.37 11.91 -23.57
C LEU A 774 1.16 11.88 -24.89
N PHE A 775 0.52 11.46 -26.01
CA PHE A 775 1.12 11.58 -27.34
C PHE A 775 1.46 13.04 -27.70
N PHE A 776 0.54 13.96 -27.48
CA PHE A 776 0.79 15.37 -27.72
C PHE A 776 1.97 15.89 -26.89
N ALA A 777 2.03 15.51 -25.60
CA ALA A 777 3.11 15.91 -24.71
C ALA A 777 4.49 15.44 -25.19
N PHE A 778 4.58 14.24 -25.77
CA PHE A 778 5.83 13.74 -26.37
C PHE A 778 6.18 14.44 -27.70
N LEU A 779 5.19 14.67 -28.54
CA LEU A 779 5.39 15.15 -29.92
C LEU A 779 5.70 16.66 -30.00
N THR A 780 5.16 17.46 -29.09
CA THR A 780 5.38 18.91 -29.09
C THR A 780 6.85 19.27 -28.78
N ASP A 781 7.35 20.34 -29.41
CA ASP A 781 8.66 20.89 -29.11
C ASP A 781 8.62 21.88 -27.93
N SER A 782 7.44 22.19 -27.46
CA SER A 782 7.25 23.05 -26.29
C SER A 782 7.45 22.23 -25.00
N LYS A 783 8.06 22.84 -23.99
CA LYS A 783 8.13 22.24 -22.65
C LYS A 783 6.76 22.32 -22.01
N VAL A 784 6.19 21.17 -21.69
CA VAL A 784 4.89 21.04 -21.01
C VAL A 784 5.06 20.08 -19.82
N ALA A 785 4.50 20.46 -18.68
CA ALA A 785 4.53 19.67 -17.46
C ALA A 785 3.13 19.44 -16.86
N SER A 786 2.09 19.97 -17.49
CA SER A 786 0.72 19.88 -17.00
C SER A 786 -0.31 20.00 -18.13
N LEU A 787 -1.54 19.62 -17.85
CA LEU A 787 -2.67 19.84 -18.75
C LEU A 787 -2.88 21.33 -19.04
N ASP A 788 -2.65 22.19 -18.06
CA ASP A 788 -2.72 23.64 -18.23
C ASP A 788 -1.66 24.16 -19.21
N ASP A 789 -0.47 23.56 -19.24
CA ASP A 789 0.57 23.90 -20.21
C ASP A 789 0.19 23.41 -21.62
N ILE A 790 -0.39 22.23 -21.74
CA ILE A 790 -0.91 21.71 -23.01
C ILE A 790 -1.99 22.67 -23.56
N LEU A 791 -2.93 23.11 -22.72
CA LEU A 791 -3.97 24.06 -23.10
C LEU A 791 -3.44 25.39 -23.64
N LYS A 792 -2.31 25.88 -23.10
CA LYS A 792 -1.62 27.08 -23.62
C LYS A 792 -0.89 26.79 -24.92
N THR A 793 -0.37 25.59 -25.06
CA THR A 793 0.56 25.19 -26.13
C THR A 793 -0.14 24.73 -27.40
N ILE A 794 -1.29 24.04 -27.27
CA ILE A 794 -1.98 23.37 -28.38
C ILE A 794 -2.31 24.27 -29.57
N GLY A 795 -2.58 25.54 -29.33
CA GLY A 795 -2.88 26.55 -30.37
C GLY A 795 -1.75 27.55 -30.65
N SER A 796 -0.61 27.45 -29.98
CA SER A 796 0.44 28.49 -29.95
C SER A 796 1.16 28.71 -31.28
N ASN A 797 1.32 27.64 -32.07
CA ASN A 797 2.00 27.67 -33.37
C ASN A 797 1.40 26.65 -34.34
N GLU A 798 1.81 26.72 -35.62
CA GLU A 798 1.33 25.83 -36.69
C GLU A 798 1.68 24.36 -36.45
N ALA A 799 2.90 24.08 -35.94
CA ALA A 799 3.32 22.71 -35.65
C ALA A 799 2.44 22.08 -34.57
N ASN A 800 2.16 22.79 -33.49
CA ASN A 800 1.30 22.30 -32.40
C ASN A 800 -0.15 22.12 -32.85
N ARG A 801 -0.67 23.01 -33.69
CA ARG A 801 -2.02 22.82 -34.30
C ARG A 801 -2.08 21.59 -35.21
N ARG A 802 -1.03 21.35 -36.01
CA ARG A 802 -0.92 20.16 -36.84
C ARG A 802 -0.85 18.90 -35.99
N ILE A 803 0.02 18.88 -34.99
CA ILE A 803 0.15 17.73 -34.05
C ILE A 803 -1.21 17.46 -33.39
N ALA A 804 -1.88 18.47 -32.84
CA ALA A 804 -3.16 18.31 -32.17
C ALA A 804 -4.24 17.70 -33.09
N ARG A 805 -4.31 18.19 -34.35
CA ARG A 805 -5.24 17.65 -35.35
C ARG A 805 -4.91 16.23 -35.72
N ASN A 806 -3.63 15.87 -35.91
CA ASN A 806 -3.20 14.55 -36.33
C ASN A 806 -3.31 13.51 -35.21
N VAL A 807 -3.15 13.96 -33.96
CA VAL A 807 -3.37 13.15 -32.75
C VAL A 807 -4.87 13.00 -32.45
N GLY A 808 -5.69 13.97 -32.81
CA GLY A 808 -7.15 13.94 -32.58
C GLY A 808 -7.59 14.58 -31.27
N ILE A 809 -6.83 15.56 -30.72
CA ILE A 809 -7.20 16.29 -29.51
C ILE A 809 -7.70 17.70 -29.85
N GLY A 810 -8.82 18.11 -29.22
CA GLY A 810 -9.43 19.43 -29.34
C GLY A 810 -9.24 20.28 -28.07
N LYS A 811 -8.96 21.57 -28.25
CA LYS A 811 -8.79 22.51 -27.12
C LYS A 811 -10.04 22.61 -26.25
N GLU A 812 -11.22 22.59 -26.87
CA GLU A 812 -12.50 22.70 -26.18
C GLU A 812 -12.76 21.53 -25.25
N VAL A 813 -12.48 20.32 -25.73
CA VAL A 813 -12.60 19.11 -24.91
C VAL A 813 -11.61 19.12 -23.74
N LEU A 814 -10.37 19.54 -24.00
CA LEU A 814 -9.37 19.65 -22.93
C LEU A 814 -9.78 20.69 -21.86
N LEU A 815 -10.41 21.80 -22.26
CA LEU A 815 -10.95 22.79 -21.33
C LEU A 815 -12.10 22.20 -20.51
N ALA A 816 -13.02 21.46 -21.14
CA ALA A 816 -14.11 20.79 -20.44
C ALA A 816 -13.56 19.76 -19.43
N ILE A 817 -12.62 18.91 -19.82
CA ILE A 817 -11.95 17.99 -18.91
C ILE A 817 -11.30 18.75 -17.75
N ARG A 818 -10.52 19.80 -18.05
CA ARG A 818 -9.79 20.57 -17.03
C ARG A 818 -10.70 21.21 -15.99
N SER A 819 -11.91 21.61 -16.38
CA SER A 819 -12.86 22.28 -15.49
C SER A 819 -13.52 21.36 -14.47
N ILE A 820 -13.59 20.05 -14.74
CA ILE A 820 -14.35 19.08 -13.94
C ILE A 820 -13.45 17.99 -13.33
N ILE A 821 -12.31 17.71 -13.98
CA ILE A 821 -11.43 16.59 -13.58
C ILE A 821 -11.07 16.64 -12.09
N ASN A 822 -11.16 15.52 -11.44
CA ASN A 822 -10.78 15.39 -10.04
C ASN A 822 -9.30 15.80 -9.83
N PRO A 823 -8.98 16.60 -8.80
CA PRO A 823 -7.61 17.06 -8.55
C PRO A 823 -6.56 15.95 -8.42
N PHE A 824 -6.94 14.78 -7.93
CA PHE A 824 -6.02 13.63 -7.82
C PHE A 824 -5.70 13.04 -9.19
N VAL A 825 -6.73 12.84 -10.02
CA VAL A 825 -6.59 12.37 -11.40
C VAL A 825 -5.80 13.38 -12.22
N LEU A 826 -6.06 14.68 -12.05
CA LEU A 826 -5.30 15.74 -12.70
C LEU A 826 -3.82 15.72 -12.31
N SER A 827 -3.51 15.52 -11.04
CA SER A 827 -2.12 15.45 -10.57
C SER A 827 -1.35 14.28 -11.17
N ASP A 828 -1.98 13.12 -11.30
CA ASP A 828 -1.38 11.95 -11.94
C ASP A 828 -1.21 12.17 -13.45
N LEU A 829 -2.22 12.73 -14.11
CA LEU A 829 -2.13 13.11 -15.53
C LEU A 829 -1.01 14.13 -15.78
N ASP A 830 -0.88 15.15 -14.93
CA ASP A 830 0.18 16.17 -15.03
C ASP A 830 1.56 15.56 -14.85
N TYR A 831 1.71 14.65 -13.89
CA TYR A 831 2.96 13.91 -13.69
C TYR A 831 3.36 13.13 -14.95
N LYS A 832 2.42 12.38 -15.54
CA LYS A 832 2.66 11.62 -16.77
C LYS A 832 2.92 12.50 -17.99
N ILE A 833 2.24 13.65 -18.10
CA ILE A 833 2.53 14.66 -19.13
C ILE A 833 3.99 15.14 -19.03
N SER A 834 4.42 15.51 -17.82
CA SER A 834 5.79 15.96 -17.58
C SER A 834 6.81 14.89 -17.97
N HIS A 835 6.57 13.65 -17.57
CA HIS A 835 7.42 12.52 -17.88
C HIS A 835 7.52 12.24 -19.38
N MET A 836 6.37 12.24 -20.10
CA MET A 836 6.35 12.04 -21.54
C MET A 836 7.07 13.16 -22.29
N ASN A 837 6.95 14.40 -21.85
CA ASN A 837 7.64 15.52 -22.46
C ASN A 837 9.16 15.45 -22.25
N GLN A 838 9.61 14.98 -21.07
CA GLN A 838 11.04 14.78 -20.78
C GLN A 838 11.70 13.77 -21.72
N LEU A 839 11.01 12.71 -22.15
CA LEU A 839 11.55 11.72 -23.09
C LEU A 839 12.10 12.36 -24.37
N SER A 840 11.46 13.43 -24.86
CA SER A 840 11.91 14.14 -26.06
C SER A 840 12.87 15.29 -25.78
N HIS A 841 12.82 15.89 -24.56
CA HIS A 841 13.52 17.13 -24.24
C HIS A 841 14.76 16.96 -23.38
N ASP A 842 14.97 15.81 -22.74
CA ASP A 842 16.14 15.57 -21.89
C ASP A 842 17.42 15.44 -22.72
N LYS A 843 18.21 16.54 -22.79
CA LYS A 843 19.47 16.58 -23.51
C LYS A 843 20.61 15.88 -22.76
N SER A 844 20.45 15.49 -21.51
CA SER A 844 21.47 14.73 -20.77
C SER A 844 21.58 13.29 -21.32
N VAL A 845 20.51 12.78 -21.94
CA VAL A 845 20.44 11.46 -22.56
C VAL A 845 20.80 11.59 -24.06
N PRO A 846 21.69 10.73 -24.60
CA PRO A 846 22.05 10.73 -26.03
C PRO A 846 20.82 10.56 -26.93
N ALA A 847 20.80 11.21 -28.09
CA ALA A 847 19.67 11.20 -29.02
C ALA A 847 19.19 9.78 -29.40
N ASN A 848 20.13 8.88 -29.68
CA ASN A 848 19.81 7.48 -30.04
C ASN A 848 19.10 6.77 -28.88
N GLU A 849 19.54 6.99 -27.66
CA GLU A 849 18.93 6.38 -26.48
C GLU A 849 17.53 6.95 -26.22
N ARG A 850 17.32 8.26 -26.39
CA ARG A 850 15.99 8.88 -26.32
C ARG A 850 15.03 8.28 -27.35
N VAL A 851 15.49 8.06 -28.56
CA VAL A 851 14.71 7.43 -29.62
C VAL A 851 14.37 5.99 -29.27
N GLU A 852 15.31 5.21 -28.72
CA GLU A 852 15.04 3.82 -28.30
C GLU A 852 14.05 3.75 -27.15
N ARG A 853 14.20 4.61 -26.14
CA ARG A 853 13.24 4.74 -25.04
C ARG A 853 11.85 5.11 -25.55
N ALA A 854 11.77 6.08 -26.49
CA ALA A 854 10.51 6.47 -27.09
C ALA A 854 9.89 5.33 -27.92
N MET A 855 10.67 4.65 -28.76
CA MET A 855 10.18 3.51 -29.54
C MET A 855 9.67 2.37 -28.67
N LYS A 856 10.33 2.09 -27.57
CA LYS A 856 9.88 1.10 -26.59
C LYS A 856 8.56 1.53 -25.93
N LYS A 857 8.48 2.78 -25.48
CA LYS A 857 7.29 3.37 -24.85
C LYS A 857 6.08 3.39 -25.78
N PHE A 858 6.29 3.68 -27.03
CA PHE A 858 5.25 3.76 -28.05
C PHE A 858 5.16 2.50 -28.94
N GLY A 859 5.77 1.40 -28.53
CA GLY A 859 5.78 0.13 -29.27
C GLY A 859 4.40 -0.46 -29.58
N ARG A 860 3.36 0.05 -28.91
CA ARG A 860 1.96 -0.27 -29.19
C ARG A 860 1.19 1.04 -29.28
N LEU A 861 0.79 1.40 -30.49
CA LEU A 861 0.07 2.65 -30.78
C LEU A 861 -1.44 2.50 -30.67
N SER A 862 -1.94 1.29 -30.91
CA SER A 862 -3.35 0.92 -30.74
C SER A 862 -3.48 -0.59 -30.54
N THR A 863 -4.67 -1.06 -30.19
CA THR A 863 -4.97 -2.51 -30.10
C THR A 863 -4.78 -3.25 -31.43
N SER A 864 -4.77 -2.55 -32.56
CA SER A 864 -4.64 -3.11 -33.92
C SER A 864 -3.32 -2.78 -34.62
N GLU A 865 -2.53 -1.82 -34.15
CA GLU A 865 -1.27 -1.40 -34.74
C GLU A 865 -0.08 -1.82 -33.89
N VAL A 866 0.49 -2.97 -34.22
CA VAL A 866 1.76 -3.44 -33.60
C VAL A 866 2.93 -2.88 -34.37
N VAL A 867 3.88 -2.29 -33.67
CA VAL A 867 5.12 -1.76 -34.22
C VAL A 867 6.18 -2.85 -34.27
N THR A 868 7.02 -2.83 -35.31
CA THR A 868 8.14 -3.77 -35.42
C THR A 868 9.14 -3.50 -34.29
N PRO A 869 9.45 -4.47 -33.42
CA PRO A 869 10.44 -4.29 -32.38
C PRO A 869 11.80 -3.86 -32.93
N THR A 870 12.51 -2.97 -32.24
CA THR A 870 13.77 -2.41 -32.71
C THR A 870 14.81 -3.49 -33.01
N TRP A 871 14.90 -4.53 -32.21
CA TRP A 871 15.81 -5.66 -32.42
C TRP A 871 15.51 -6.46 -33.71
N VAL A 872 14.22 -6.51 -34.10
CA VAL A 872 13.82 -7.13 -35.39
C VAL A 872 14.24 -6.25 -36.54
N ALA A 873 13.95 -4.95 -36.45
CA ALA A 873 14.39 -3.98 -37.46
C ALA A 873 15.91 -3.98 -37.63
N ASP A 874 16.67 -3.99 -36.54
CA ASP A 874 18.13 -4.08 -36.55
C ASP A 874 18.61 -5.35 -37.24
N LYS A 875 18.02 -6.52 -36.94
CA LYS A 875 18.33 -7.78 -37.63
C LYS A 875 18.01 -7.72 -39.10
N MET A 876 16.87 -7.20 -39.50
CA MET A 876 16.49 -7.08 -40.93
C MET A 876 17.44 -6.18 -41.68
N VAL A 877 17.84 -5.05 -41.10
CA VAL A 877 18.82 -4.12 -41.69
C VAL A 877 20.20 -4.76 -41.80
N ALA A 878 20.60 -5.62 -40.87
CA ALA A 878 21.86 -6.36 -40.90
C ALA A 878 22.00 -7.31 -42.11
N TYR A 879 20.87 -7.75 -42.70
CA TYR A 879 20.88 -8.54 -43.94
C TYR A 879 21.11 -7.74 -45.21
N LEU A 880 21.05 -6.39 -45.13
CA LEU A 880 21.34 -5.54 -46.29
C LEU A 880 22.83 -5.66 -46.69
N PRO A 881 23.12 -5.79 -47.98
CA PRO A 881 24.50 -5.92 -48.46
C PRO A 881 25.25 -4.59 -48.24
N ALA A 882 26.03 -4.54 -47.18
CA ALA A 882 26.75 -3.30 -46.75
C ALA A 882 27.68 -2.73 -47.84
N ASN A 883 28.16 -3.55 -48.77
CA ASN A 883 29.01 -3.16 -49.92
C ASN A 883 28.23 -2.41 -51.00
N ARG A 884 26.92 -2.56 -51.05
CA ARG A 884 26.03 -1.87 -52.01
C ARG A 884 25.53 -0.54 -51.47
N ILE A 885 25.56 -0.34 -50.14
CA ILE A 885 25.15 0.93 -49.50
C ILE A 885 26.32 1.95 -49.54
N LYS A 886 26.28 2.84 -50.54
CA LYS A 886 27.26 3.88 -50.75
C LYS A 886 26.75 5.22 -50.22
N LYS A 887 27.63 6.25 -50.19
CA LYS A 887 27.20 7.62 -49.82
C LYS A 887 26.17 8.11 -50.85
N GLY A 888 24.99 8.53 -50.36
CA GLY A 888 23.90 9.02 -51.19
C GLY A 888 22.91 7.92 -51.67
N THR A 889 23.06 6.67 -51.26
CA THR A 889 22.06 5.61 -51.54
C THR A 889 20.72 6.00 -50.96
N ARG A 890 19.67 6.06 -51.78
CA ARG A 890 18.29 6.33 -51.32
C ARG A 890 17.66 5.06 -50.82
N ILE A 891 17.04 5.11 -49.64
CA ILE A 891 16.34 4.02 -49.01
C ILE A 891 14.98 4.52 -48.56
N LEU A 892 13.93 3.79 -48.91
CA LEU A 892 12.57 4.09 -48.50
C LEU A 892 12.09 3.04 -47.52
N ASP A 893 11.68 3.49 -46.36
CA ASP A 893 10.98 2.72 -45.32
C ASP A 893 9.45 2.81 -45.61
N ILE A 894 8.90 1.73 -46.11
CA ILE A 894 7.50 1.65 -46.54
C ILE A 894 6.66 1.23 -45.31
N ALA A 895 5.56 1.92 -45.07
CA ALA A 895 4.65 1.67 -43.97
C ALA A 895 5.28 1.85 -42.59
N SER A 896 6.11 2.90 -42.45
CA SER A 896 6.72 3.30 -41.20
C SER A 896 5.66 3.61 -40.15
N LYS A 897 5.85 3.07 -38.94
CA LYS A 897 4.96 3.35 -37.81
C LYS A 897 5.59 4.30 -36.81
N GLN A 898 6.89 4.10 -36.55
CA GLN A 898 7.65 4.92 -35.61
C GLN A 898 9.01 5.40 -36.19
N GLY A 899 9.32 5.12 -37.45
CA GLY A 899 10.64 5.32 -37.99
C GLY A 899 11.65 4.25 -37.51
N GLU A 900 11.18 3.07 -37.13
CA GLU A 900 11.97 1.96 -36.60
C GLU A 900 13.06 1.49 -37.59
N PHE A 901 12.72 1.39 -38.88
CA PHE A 901 13.71 1.06 -39.91
C PHE A 901 14.63 2.24 -40.23
N ALA A 902 14.15 3.47 -40.17
CA ALA A 902 15.00 4.65 -40.31
C ALA A 902 16.05 4.73 -39.19
N ASN A 903 15.68 4.42 -37.95
CA ASN A 903 16.61 4.33 -36.81
C ASN A 903 17.63 3.21 -37.01
N ALA A 904 17.18 2.00 -37.38
CA ALA A 904 18.06 0.85 -37.62
C ALA A 904 19.05 1.12 -38.79
N LEU A 905 18.58 1.72 -39.88
CA LEU A 905 19.39 2.12 -41.01
C LEU A 905 20.45 3.18 -40.61
N PHE A 906 20.02 4.19 -39.81
CA PHE A 906 20.92 5.21 -39.35
C PHE A 906 22.00 4.66 -38.41
N LYS A 907 21.64 3.73 -37.53
CA LYS A 907 22.60 3.00 -36.69
C LYS A 907 23.62 2.23 -37.52
N ALA A 908 23.15 1.49 -38.52
CA ALA A 908 24.00 0.61 -39.34
C ALA A 908 24.94 1.37 -40.26
N PHE A 909 24.47 2.46 -40.89
CA PHE A 909 25.18 3.12 -41.99
C PHE A 909 25.57 4.61 -41.72
N GLY A 910 25.01 5.18 -40.66
CA GLY A 910 25.37 6.51 -40.15
C GLY A 910 25.28 7.62 -41.21
N ASN A 911 26.29 8.46 -41.22
CA ASN A 911 26.34 9.63 -42.12
C ASN A 911 26.36 9.31 -43.63
N LYS A 912 26.58 8.05 -44.03
CA LYS A 912 26.55 7.66 -45.45
C LYS A 912 25.22 7.90 -46.10
N ILE A 913 24.13 7.65 -45.36
CA ILE A 913 22.76 7.70 -45.82
C ILE A 913 21.87 8.68 -45.06
N LYS A 914 22.45 9.45 -44.12
CA LYS A 914 21.68 10.35 -43.25
C LYS A 914 20.66 11.22 -43.98
N ASN A 915 21.01 11.77 -45.14
CA ASN A 915 20.17 12.68 -45.91
C ASN A 915 19.27 11.98 -46.95
N THR A 916 19.31 10.64 -47.06
CA THR A 916 18.70 9.88 -48.14
C THR A 916 17.85 8.71 -47.66
N ILE A 917 17.55 8.67 -46.34
CA ILE A 917 16.52 7.82 -45.75
C ILE A 917 15.21 8.55 -45.89
N TYR A 918 14.19 7.87 -46.42
CA TYR A 918 12.83 8.33 -46.56
C TYR A 918 11.89 7.37 -45.84
N SER A 919 10.84 7.85 -45.20
CA SER A 919 9.80 7.04 -44.55
C SER A 919 8.42 7.46 -45.05
N LEU A 920 7.57 6.46 -45.30
CA LEU A 920 6.16 6.63 -45.63
C LEU A 920 5.30 6.08 -44.49
N PRO A 921 4.78 6.94 -43.61
CA PRO A 921 3.94 6.53 -42.48
C PRO A 921 2.58 5.98 -42.89
N THR A 922 1.93 5.21 -42.01
CA THR A 922 0.64 4.55 -42.28
C THR A 922 -0.59 5.34 -41.85
N SER A 923 -0.40 6.39 -41.00
CA SER A 923 -1.49 7.21 -40.50
C SER A 923 -0.99 8.60 -40.07
N PRO A 924 -1.89 9.58 -39.82
CA PRO A 924 -1.51 10.90 -39.31
C PRO A 924 -0.71 10.82 -38.00
N LEU A 925 -1.05 9.93 -37.08
CA LEU A 925 -0.35 9.74 -35.83
C LEU A 925 1.08 9.20 -36.05
N THR A 926 1.21 8.14 -36.88
CA THR A 926 2.53 7.56 -37.22
C THR A 926 3.41 8.54 -37.98
N TYR A 927 2.82 9.46 -38.75
CA TYR A 927 3.53 10.55 -39.42
C TYR A 927 4.18 11.50 -38.40
N GLU A 928 3.43 11.99 -37.43
CA GLU A 928 3.98 12.89 -36.41
C GLU A 928 5.07 12.17 -35.58
N PHE A 929 4.87 10.91 -35.27
CA PHE A 929 5.84 10.11 -34.54
C PHE A 929 7.13 9.92 -35.31
N THR A 930 7.04 9.48 -36.57
CA THR A 930 8.19 9.30 -37.44
C THR A 930 8.93 10.62 -37.64
N ARG A 931 8.21 11.74 -37.79
CA ARG A 931 8.84 13.09 -37.85
C ARG A 931 9.63 13.40 -36.59
N LYS A 932 9.07 13.15 -35.42
CA LYS A 932 9.75 13.36 -34.12
C LYS A 932 11.03 12.54 -33.99
N VAL A 933 10.99 11.28 -34.44
CA VAL A 933 12.18 10.42 -34.47
C VAL A 933 13.24 10.98 -35.41
N TYR A 934 12.85 11.44 -36.62
CA TYR A 934 13.77 12.08 -37.55
C TYR A 934 14.42 13.33 -36.94
N GLU A 935 13.62 14.14 -36.27
CA GLU A 935 14.10 15.33 -35.58
C GLU A 935 15.11 14.98 -34.47
N LEU A 936 14.80 14.02 -33.61
CA LEU A 936 15.68 13.58 -32.53
C LEU A 936 17.01 13.00 -33.06
N LEU A 937 16.97 12.25 -34.15
CA LEU A 937 18.16 11.69 -34.80
C LEU A 937 18.93 12.72 -35.68
N GLY A 938 18.35 13.89 -35.88
CA GLY A 938 18.89 14.92 -36.81
C GLY A 938 18.83 14.51 -38.26
N LEU A 939 17.85 13.68 -38.64
CA LEU A 939 17.56 13.33 -40.04
C LEU A 939 16.68 14.42 -40.67
N PRO A 940 16.72 14.58 -42.04
CA PRO A 940 15.88 15.58 -42.71
C PRO A 940 14.37 15.26 -42.55
N VAL A 941 13.67 16.04 -41.79
CA VAL A 941 12.22 15.87 -41.51
C VAL A 941 11.38 15.91 -42.80
N LYS A 942 11.82 16.63 -43.84
CA LYS A 942 11.18 16.66 -45.16
C LYS A 942 11.16 15.31 -45.88
N ASN A 943 11.95 14.35 -45.42
CA ASN A 943 11.99 13.00 -45.97
C ASN A 943 10.92 12.09 -45.38
N VAL A 944 10.14 12.57 -44.43
CA VAL A 944 8.92 11.87 -43.96
C VAL A 944 7.76 12.34 -44.83
N ILE A 945 7.20 11.42 -45.61
CA ILE A 945 6.22 11.71 -46.65
C ILE A 945 4.83 11.68 -46.04
N GLU A 946 4.04 12.74 -46.24
CA GLU A 946 2.67 12.86 -45.71
C GLU A 946 1.63 12.21 -46.69
N ASP A 947 1.86 10.96 -47.05
CA ASP A 947 0.91 10.17 -47.84
C ASP A 947 0.76 8.80 -47.16
N TYR A 948 -0.40 8.51 -46.61
CA TYR A 948 -0.64 7.35 -45.75
C TYR A 948 -1.05 6.08 -46.47
N ASN A 949 -1.05 6.09 -47.81
CA ASN A 949 -1.47 4.95 -48.61
C ASN A 949 -0.30 4.26 -49.32
N SER A 950 0.39 3.41 -48.53
CA SER A 950 1.51 2.62 -49.09
C SER A 950 1.11 1.63 -50.21
N TYR A 951 -0.19 1.34 -50.33
CA TYR A 951 -0.70 0.46 -51.38
C TYR A 951 -0.78 1.14 -52.78
N LEU A 952 -0.77 2.46 -52.82
CA LEU A 952 -0.73 3.25 -54.05
C LEU A 952 0.67 3.58 -54.51
N LEU A 953 1.70 3.05 -53.89
CA LEU A 953 3.11 3.30 -54.24
C LEU A 953 3.46 2.96 -55.69
N ALA A 954 2.76 2.01 -56.28
CA ALA A 954 2.91 1.63 -57.69
C ALA A 954 2.45 2.75 -58.67
N GLU A 955 1.61 3.68 -58.17
CA GLU A 955 1.19 4.84 -58.91
C GLU A 955 2.10 6.05 -58.71
N LEU A 956 2.94 6.03 -57.66
CA LEU A 956 3.87 7.11 -57.30
C LEU A 956 5.29 6.89 -57.81
N ILE A 957 5.64 5.67 -58.24
CA ILE A 957 6.92 5.28 -58.87
C ILE A 957 6.73 5.18 -60.38
#